data_656f7e6e7f9224f8e9212805b7906f4e
#
_entry.id   656f7e6e7f9224f8e9212805b7906f4e
#
_cell.length_a   1.000
_cell.length_b   1.000
_cell.length_c   1.000
_cell.angle_alpha   90.00
_cell.angle_beta   90.00
_cell.angle_gamma   90.00
#
_symmetry.space_group_name_H-M   'P 1'
#
loop_
_entity.id
_entity.type
_entity.pdbx_description
1 polymer ?
#
loop_
_entity_poly.entity_id
_entity_poly.type
_entity_poly.pdbx_seq_one_letter_code
_entity_poly.pdbx_strand_id
1 'polypeptide(L)'
;MTMFYSFFRIAWRNLWKNKLFSFINVFGLASGLLVCLLAMIGIKGAFDYDSIHPHPERTYRILTDVVTQDNDNRSFATSPLPLADELKQKYPFVEEVTRVIRNNGDFSTGTKQLPVLYSVVDAGFFRIFGFRLEKGQPAVAPKTIVLTQETAQRFFGSANPIGKVLTHHDLGALTVTGVLRESTAKTHLHFDVLVSVATLSGPAWQQALADWRNYSQGYTYVMVKPGMATDALAKVLPELSNRATNGLRFASEKGYTLRSQPLTKLSPAREELMNATYEPTIGKLETELGVGLLTLLLAAFNYINLTLARSLSRAREVGIRKVAGALRWQLMAQFMAESVVLSLFGLSMAYGMLQLIKPMPFVQQWLIGGVEWESNVGVWFIFVTFSVLTGLLAGLLPAKVLTQFQPAQVLRSQTGLRVFRGITLRKSLIIAQFAISLFAMITLLSMARQQHYMGHTDYGFDRSNVFVIPLNGVSATRLQTEINQLAGVERVAATSALFGDHGDGWQTVRRDRSGGDSTQAHIFSMDANLTSVMGLSMIAGHNLPASASDSASRLVLINEEAVRSFHLGNAGAAIGQTIWLNDSTDVQIAGVLNDFKFTTLVWKISPLIMRYQPATFRYLTVKVASGNPEEVRSAIARIWKRVQPYEPFAGIWYDTFLNDRHSHTDDLAFLALLIGLALSIACLGLLGMVTYTMELRTKEVAVRKVMGARIDQVIWLLSWDFVKLLLIAGAIAIPLGYLASSLFLTTFAYHISVGASMLGLCFGALLLLGGLTIGFRTYRTAITNPADSLRTE
;
A
#
# COMPACT_ATOMS: atom_id res chain seq x y z
N MET A 1 23.20 -12.04 41.84
CA MET A 1 22.54 -10.71 41.78
C MET A 1 23.54 -9.55 41.81
N THR A 2 24.56 -9.53 42.61
CA THR A 2 25.58 -8.44 42.72
C THR A 2 26.30 -8.11 41.40
N MET A 3 26.59 -9.11 40.56
CA MET A 3 27.36 -8.97 39.31
C MET A 3 26.54 -8.24 38.23
N PHE A 4 25.24 -8.55 38.04
CA PHE A 4 24.35 -7.87 37.11
C PHE A 4 24.09 -6.41 37.51
N TYR A 5 23.92 -6.12 38.80
CA TYR A 5 23.77 -4.78 39.31
C TYR A 5 25.02 -3.92 39.04
N SER A 6 26.21 -4.48 39.21
CA SER A 6 27.44 -3.79 38.88
C SER A 6 27.58 -3.50 37.38
N PHE A 7 27.15 -4.42 36.47
CA PHE A 7 27.18 -4.21 35.03
C PHE A 7 26.22 -3.11 34.61
N PHE A 8 25.02 -3.07 35.17
CA PHE A 8 24.05 -2.01 34.89
C PHE A 8 24.59 -0.64 35.33
N ARG A 9 25.17 -0.54 36.52
CA ARG A 9 25.74 0.70 37.05
C ARG A 9 26.90 1.21 36.19
N ILE A 10 27.73 0.31 35.70
CA ILE A 10 28.84 0.64 34.80
C ILE A 10 28.29 1.12 33.44
N ALA A 11 27.29 0.42 32.88
CA ALA A 11 26.66 0.81 31.63
C ALA A 11 26.03 2.21 31.74
N TRP A 12 25.27 2.49 32.80
CA TRP A 12 24.66 3.79 33.07
C TRP A 12 25.69 4.92 33.15
N ARG A 13 26.76 4.71 33.90
CA ARG A 13 27.83 5.70 34.05
C ARG A 13 28.58 5.96 32.73
N ASN A 14 28.75 4.95 31.91
CA ASN A 14 29.34 5.08 30.58
C ASN A 14 28.45 5.87 29.61
N LEU A 15 27.15 5.69 29.67
CA LEU A 15 26.18 6.47 28.88
C LEU A 15 26.29 7.97 29.16
N TRP A 16 26.33 8.36 30.44
CA TRP A 16 26.38 9.76 30.82
C TRP A 16 27.79 10.40 30.56
N LYS A 17 28.86 9.64 30.66
CA LYS A 17 30.20 10.15 30.39
C LYS A 17 30.42 10.46 28.90
N ASN A 18 29.70 9.78 27.98
CA ASN A 18 29.92 9.87 26.53
C ASN A 18 28.63 10.21 25.81
N LYS A 19 28.02 11.34 26.13
CA LYS A 19 26.67 11.74 25.69
C LYS A 19 26.42 11.63 24.18
N LEU A 20 27.30 12.18 23.34
CA LEU A 20 27.14 12.17 21.88
C LEU A 20 27.17 10.73 21.32
N PHE A 21 28.12 9.93 21.76
CA PHE A 21 28.25 8.54 21.32
C PHE A 21 27.07 7.67 21.76
N SER A 22 26.62 7.86 23.00
CA SER A 22 25.44 7.17 23.52
C SER A 22 24.18 7.57 22.76
N PHE A 23 24.01 8.86 22.48
CA PHE A 23 22.89 9.36 21.68
C PHE A 23 22.88 8.73 20.27
N ILE A 24 24.01 8.74 19.56
CA ILE A 24 24.10 8.15 18.20
C ILE A 24 23.72 6.66 18.22
N ASN A 25 24.19 5.90 19.22
CA ASN A 25 23.88 4.47 19.33
C ASN A 25 22.42 4.22 19.72
N VAL A 26 21.90 4.95 20.70
CA VAL A 26 20.49 4.80 21.15
C VAL A 26 19.55 5.23 20.03
N PHE A 27 19.80 6.37 19.37
CA PHE A 27 18.98 6.83 18.25
C PHE A 27 19.01 5.85 17.07
N GLY A 28 20.21 5.36 16.71
CA GLY A 28 20.33 4.36 15.64
C GLY A 28 19.55 3.08 15.94
N LEU A 29 19.72 2.50 17.13
CA LEU A 29 18.97 1.32 17.55
C LEU A 29 17.49 1.60 17.67
N ALA A 30 17.09 2.78 18.19
CA ALA A 30 15.70 3.19 18.29
C ALA A 30 15.02 3.28 16.92
N SER A 31 15.69 3.87 15.92
CA SER A 31 15.18 3.96 14.55
C SER A 31 14.95 2.57 13.92
N GLY A 32 15.91 1.64 14.07
CA GLY A 32 15.75 0.27 13.60
C GLY A 32 14.66 -0.50 14.34
N LEU A 33 14.62 -0.37 15.67
CA LEU A 33 13.58 -0.99 16.50
C LEU A 33 12.20 -0.43 16.18
N LEU A 34 12.04 0.88 15.93
CA LEU A 34 10.78 1.51 15.56
C LEU A 34 10.15 0.84 14.33
N VAL A 35 10.94 0.64 13.27
CA VAL A 35 10.44 0.02 12.03
C VAL A 35 10.07 -1.44 12.29
N CYS A 36 10.89 -2.18 13.06
CA CYS A 36 10.56 -3.55 13.44
C CYS A 36 9.31 -3.64 14.33
N LEU A 37 9.09 -2.69 15.25
CA LEU A 37 7.88 -2.63 16.07
C LEU A 37 6.63 -2.44 15.20
N LEU A 38 6.67 -1.51 14.22
CA LEU A 38 5.58 -1.32 13.27
C LEU A 38 5.27 -2.61 12.51
N ALA A 39 6.29 -3.28 11.97
CA ALA A 39 6.11 -4.55 11.27
C ALA A 39 5.53 -5.64 12.17
N MET A 40 6.01 -5.75 13.43
CA MET A 40 5.49 -6.74 14.38
C MET A 40 4.02 -6.47 14.76
N ILE A 41 3.63 -5.20 14.92
CA ILE A 41 2.24 -4.80 15.17
C ILE A 41 1.38 -5.21 13.96
N GLY A 42 1.83 -4.94 12.74
CA GLY A 42 1.17 -5.34 11.50
C GLY A 42 0.99 -6.85 11.39
N ILE A 43 2.07 -7.61 11.63
CA ILE A 43 2.05 -9.08 11.62
C ILE A 43 1.07 -9.61 12.68
N LYS A 44 1.19 -9.16 13.93
CA LYS A 44 0.26 -9.59 14.99
C LYS A 44 -1.18 -9.27 14.61
N GLY A 45 -1.42 -8.06 14.08
CA GLY A 45 -2.73 -7.68 13.61
C GLY A 45 -3.28 -8.57 12.50
N ALA A 46 -2.44 -8.98 11.56
CA ALA A 46 -2.85 -9.88 10.49
C ALA A 46 -3.23 -11.29 10.99
N PHE A 47 -2.52 -11.81 12.00
CA PHE A 47 -2.86 -13.10 12.62
C PHE A 47 -4.04 -13.04 13.56
N ASP A 48 -4.37 -11.87 14.12
CA ASP A 48 -5.54 -11.68 14.98
C ASP A 48 -6.83 -11.40 14.18
N TYR A 49 -6.72 -11.26 12.85
CA TYR A 49 -7.86 -11.05 11.97
C TYR A 49 -8.88 -12.17 12.10
N ASP A 50 -10.17 -11.79 12.08
CA ASP A 50 -11.28 -12.73 12.14
C ASP A 50 -11.33 -13.64 13.38
N SER A 51 -10.49 -13.39 14.39
CA SER A 51 -10.47 -14.16 15.66
C SER A 51 -11.74 -14.01 16.49
N ILE A 52 -12.55 -12.99 16.20
CA ILE A 52 -13.82 -12.73 16.92
C ILE A 52 -14.97 -13.64 16.49
N HIS A 53 -14.85 -14.29 15.35
CA HIS A 53 -15.92 -15.14 14.83
C HIS A 53 -16.06 -16.42 15.66
N PRO A 54 -17.29 -16.88 15.94
CA PRO A 54 -17.54 -17.97 16.91
C PRO A 54 -16.90 -19.30 16.52
N HIS A 55 -16.87 -19.59 15.23
CA HIS A 55 -16.46 -20.91 14.72
C HIS A 55 -15.57 -20.80 13.47
N PRO A 56 -14.42 -20.12 13.55
CA PRO A 56 -13.59 -19.90 12.38
C PRO A 56 -12.97 -21.18 11.82
N GLU A 57 -12.76 -22.22 12.67
CA GLU A 57 -12.18 -23.51 12.30
C GLU A 57 -13.09 -24.37 11.42
N ARG A 58 -14.41 -24.16 11.46
CA ARG A 58 -15.41 -24.87 10.69
C ARG A 58 -16.20 -24.00 9.71
N THR A 59 -15.73 -22.76 9.54
CA THR A 59 -16.27 -21.80 8.56
C THR A 59 -15.31 -21.68 7.37
N TYR A 60 -15.87 -21.73 6.16
CA TYR A 60 -15.11 -21.72 4.91
C TYR A 60 -15.66 -20.67 3.97
N ARG A 61 -14.79 -19.94 3.30
CA ARG A 61 -15.10 -19.13 2.10
C ARG A 61 -14.93 -20.02 0.87
N ILE A 62 -15.87 -19.93 -0.08
CA ILE A 62 -15.74 -20.64 -1.35
C ILE A 62 -15.15 -19.69 -2.39
N LEU A 63 -14.07 -20.15 -3.02
CA LEU A 63 -13.32 -19.45 -4.06
C LEU A 63 -13.68 -20.02 -5.43
N THR A 64 -13.50 -19.23 -6.47
CA THR A 64 -13.62 -19.66 -7.87
C THR A 64 -12.30 -19.47 -8.60
N ASP A 65 -11.71 -20.56 -9.05
CA ASP A 65 -10.58 -20.54 -9.97
C ASP A 65 -11.12 -20.66 -11.40
N VAL A 66 -10.81 -19.68 -12.22
CA VAL A 66 -11.23 -19.61 -13.62
C VAL A 66 -10.06 -20.10 -14.47
N VAL A 67 -10.28 -21.15 -15.26
CA VAL A 67 -9.30 -21.67 -16.21
C VAL A 67 -9.58 -21.05 -17.56
N THR A 68 -8.61 -20.33 -18.12
CA THR A 68 -8.73 -19.71 -19.43
C THR A 68 -8.11 -20.56 -20.55
N GLN A 69 -8.42 -20.25 -21.80
CA GLN A 69 -7.88 -20.95 -22.97
C GLN A 69 -6.36 -20.79 -23.09
N ASP A 70 -5.83 -19.64 -22.66
CA ASP A 70 -4.39 -19.30 -22.70
C ASP A 70 -3.62 -19.80 -21.48
N ASN A 71 -4.25 -20.62 -20.62
CA ASN A 71 -3.72 -21.08 -19.34
C ASN A 71 -3.38 -19.92 -18.34
N ASP A 72 -3.93 -18.74 -18.55
CA ASP A 72 -3.91 -17.64 -17.57
C ASP A 72 -5.02 -17.91 -16.53
N ASN A 73 -4.67 -18.64 -15.47
CA ASN A 73 -5.61 -19.00 -14.43
C ASN A 73 -5.81 -17.85 -13.47
N ARG A 74 -7.06 -17.48 -13.20
CA ARG A 74 -7.43 -16.39 -12.31
C ARG A 74 -8.23 -16.91 -11.14
N SER A 75 -7.81 -16.61 -9.92
CA SER A 75 -8.48 -17.00 -8.69
C SER A 75 -9.28 -15.84 -8.12
N PHE A 76 -10.57 -16.07 -7.85
CA PHE A 76 -11.49 -15.08 -7.29
C PHE A 76 -11.85 -15.44 -5.86
N ALA A 77 -11.88 -14.42 -4.98
CA ALA A 77 -12.39 -14.59 -3.62
C ALA A 77 -13.91 -14.80 -3.56
N THR A 78 -14.59 -14.60 -4.66
CA THR A 78 -16.04 -14.67 -4.86
C THR A 78 -16.43 -16.01 -5.51
N SER A 79 -17.73 -16.29 -5.51
CA SER A 79 -18.30 -17.53 -6.05
C SER A 79 -19.68 -17.31 -6.67
N PRO A 80 -20.23 -18.26 -7.48
CA PRO A 80 -21.56 -18.14 -8.07
C PRO A 80 -22.63 -17.89 -7.01
N LEU A 81 -23.51 -16.91 -7.26
CA LEU A 81 -24.55 -16.51 -6.30
C LEU A 81 -25.53 -17.66 -5.95
N PRO A 82 -25.93 -18.57 -6.88
CA PRO A 82 -26.82 -19.68 -6.57
C PRO A 82 -26.21 -20.73 -5.62
N LEU A 83 -24.90 -20.75 -5.50
CA LEU A 83 -24.15 -21.75 -4.71
C LEU A 83 -24.60 -21.81 -3.24
N ALA A 84 -24.95 -20.67 -2.65
CA ALA A 84 -25.38 -20.59 -1.25
C ALA A 84 -26.68 -21.38 -1.03
N ASP A 85 -27.68 -21.22 -1.90
CA ASP A 85 -28.96 -21.93 -1.81
C ASP A 85 -28.78 -23.41 -2.07
N GLU A 86 -27.98 -23.78 -3.06
CA GLU A 86 -27.69 -25.17 -3.40
C GLU A 86 -27.03 -25.90 -2.22
N LEU A 87 -26.00 -25.30 -1.62
CA LEU A 87 -25.29 -25.88 -0.48
C LEU A 87 -26.22 -26.06 0.73
N LYS A 88 -27.07 -25.09 1.01
CA LYS A 88 -27.99 -25.15 2.16
C LYS A 88 -29.09 -26.19 1.99
N GLN A 89 -29.62 -26.34 0.77
CA GLN A 89 -30.76 -27.21 0.51
C GLN A 89 -30.37 -28.67 0.32
N LYS A 90 -29.23 -28.96 -0.33
CA LYS A 90 -28.89 -30.33 -0.73
C LYS A 90 -27.92 -31.05 0.20
N TYR A 91 -27.15 -30.35 1.01
CA TYR A 91 -26.09 -30.99 1.78
C TYR A 91 -26.32 -30.91 3.29
N PRO A 92 -26.78 -32.03 3.92
CA PRO A 92 -27.13 -32.08 5.36
C PRO A 92 -25.98 -31.81 6.32
N PHE A 93 -24.70 -31.88 5.87
CA PHE A 93 -23.53 -31.55 6.68
C PHE A 93 -23.32 -30.06 6.85
N VAL A 94 -23.97 -29.26 6.01
CA VAL A 94 -23.93 -27.79 6.09
C VAL A 94 -24.85 -27.34 7.22
N GLU A 95 -24.34 -26.61 8.19
CA GLU A 95 -25.11 -26.06 9.30
C GLU A 95 -25.70 -24.70 8.88
N GLU A 96 -24.89 -23.80 8.31
CA GLU A 96 -25.34 -22.49 7.88
C GLU A 96 -24.56 -22.02 6.68
N VAL A 97 -25.19 -21.17 5.85
CA VAL A 97 -24.60 -20.54 4.68
C VAL A 97 -24.98 -19.08 4.66
N THR A 98 -24.11 -18.24 4.16
CA THR A 98 -24.43 -16.83 3.83
C THR A 98 -23.73 -16.38 2.57
N ARG A 99 -24.46 -15.64 1.75
CA ARG A 99 -23.86 -14.76 0.72
C ARG A 99 -23.50 -13.42 1.36
N VAL A 100 -22.49 -12.78 0.82
CA VAL A 100 -22.14 -11.40 1.11
C VAL A 100 -21.91 -10.70 -0.23
N ILE A 101 -22.85 -9.85 -0.64
CA ILE A 101 -22.74 -9.04 -1.86
C ILE A 101 -22.39 -7.63 -1.45
N ARG A 102 -21.16 -7.20 -1.74
CA ARG A 102 -20.64 -5.88 -1.36
C ARG A 102 -20.98 -4.85 -2.41
N ASN A 103 -21.46 -3.70 -1.96
CA ASN A 103 -21.78 -2.57 -2.81
C ASN A 103 -21.47 -1.23 -2.10
N ASN A 104 -21.36 -0.19 -2.88
CA ASN A 104 -21.34 1.20 -2.42
C ASN A 104 -22.63 1.86 -2.88
N GLY A 105 -23.19 2.73 -2.05
CA GLY A 105 -24.38 3.47 -2.45
C GLY A 105 -24.74 4.56 -1.45
N ASP A 106 -25.62 5.45 -1.92
CA ASP A 106 -26.08 6.57 -1.12
C ASP A 106 -27.37 6.22 -0.43
N PHE A 107 -27.37 6.37 0.89
CA PHE A 107 -28.55 6.23 1.73
C PHE A 107 -29.00 7.60 2.23
N SER A 108 -30.29 7.86 2.26
CA SER A 108 -30.85 9.15 2.68
C SER A 108 -31.96 9.01 3.72
N THR A 109 -32.08 10.03 4.59
CA THR A 109 -33.17 10.19 5.56
C THR A 109 -34.23 11.21 5.11
N GLY A 110 -34.15 11.71 3.87
CA GLY A 110 -34.91 12.87 3.42
C GLY A 110 -34.32 14.24 3.77
N THR A 111 -33.52 14.32 4.85
CA THR A 111 -32.80 15.53 5.25
C THR A 111 -31.29 15.39 5.13
N LYS A 112 -30.79 14.18 4.99
CA LYS A 112 -29.34 13.87 4.94
C LYS A 112 -29.10 12.68 4.03
N GLN A 113 -28.16 12.79 3.12
CA GLN A 113 -27.69 11.72 2.25
C GLN A 113 -26.20 11.48 2.50
N LEU A 114 -25.81 10.21 2.62
CA LEU A 114 -24.42 9.82 2.89
C LEU A 114 -24.05 8.61 2.04
N PRO A 115 -22.86 8.63 1.42
CA PRO A 115 -22.30 7.43 0.82
C PRO A 115 -21.91 6.45 1.92
N VAL A 116 -22.27 5.19 1.75
CA VAL A 116 -21.98 4.11 2.68
C VAL A 116 -21.61 2.83 1.94
N LEU A 117 -20.74 2.06 2.58
CA LEU A 117 -20.46 0.68 2.19
C LEU A 117 -21.61 -0.20 2.70
N TYR A 118 -22.33 -0.85 1.82
CA TYR A 118 -23.34 -1.79 2.26
C TYR A 118 -23.09 -3.20 1.75
N SER A 119 -23.50 -4.16 2.54
CA SER A 119 -23.43 -5.58 2.18
C SER A 119 -24.83 -6.18 2.24
N VAL A 120 -25.24 -6.84 1.16
CA VAL A 120 -26.45 -7.63 1.13
C VAL A 120 -26.13 -9.03 1.64
N VAL A 121 -26.83 -9.49 2.65
CA VAL A 121 -26.51 -10.73 3.40
C VAL A 121 -27.75 -11.60 3.61
N ASP A 122 -27.52 -12.93 3.72
CA ASP A 122 -28.53 -13.87 4.15
C ASP A 122 -28.71 -13.87 5.68
N ALA A 123 -29.80 -14.42 6.17
CA ALA A 123 -30.08 -14.54 7.61
C ALA A 123 -28.98 -15.31 8.39
N GLY A 124 -28.25 -16.20 7.71
CA GLY A 124 -27.13 -16.96 8.27
C GLY A 124 -25.92 -16.12 8.65
N PHE A 125 -25.78 -14.90 8.12
CA PHE A 125 -24.64 -14.02 8.35
C PHE A 125 -24.35 -13.80 9.84
N PHE A 126 -25.37 -13.45 10.60
CA PHE A 126 -25.23 -13.18 12.03
C PHE A 126 -24.84 -14.42 12.84
N ARG A 127 -25.27 -15.62 12.40
CA ARG A 127 -24.91 -16.88 13.06
C ARG A 127 -23.49 -17.33 12.74
N ILE A 128 -23.06 -17.15 11.50
CA ILE A 128 -21.70 -17.50 11.05
C ILE A 128 -20.68 -16.57 11.68
N PHE A 129 -20.88 -15.25 11.58
CA PHE A 129 -19.90 -14.26 11.98
C PHE A 129 -20.04 -13.75 13.42
N GLY A 130 -21.20 -14.01 14.07
CA GLY A 130 -21.39 -13.69 15.48
C GLY A 130 -21.43 -12.20 15.82
N PHE A 131 -21.69 -11.33 14.86
CA PHE A 131 -21.85 -9.90 15.12
C PHE A 131 -22.99 -9.64 16.10
N ARG A 132 -22.68 -8.98 17.22
CA ARG A 132 -23.64 -8.69 18.27
C ARG A 132 -24.35 -7.37 18.00
N LEU A 133 -25.65 -7.37 18.20
CA LEU A 133 -26.46 -6.16 18.16
C LEU A 133 -26.38 -5.44 19.52
N GLU A 134 -26.29 -4.13 19.50
CA GLU A 134 -26.48 -3.27 20.66
C GLU A 134 -27.98 -3.07 20.93
N LYS A 135 -28.74 -2.85 19.86
CA LYS A 135 -30.19 -2.62 19.89
C LYS A 135 -30.87 -3.29 18.72
N GLY A 136 -32.11 -3.74 18.91
CA GLY A 136 -32.98 -4.23 17.84
C GLY A 136 -32.76 -5.69 17.47
N GLN A 137 -33.02 -6.02 16.19
CA GLN A 137 -33.02 -7.37 15.63
C GLN A 137 -32.24 -7.43 14.31
N PRO A 138 -31.74 -8.62 13.90
CA PRO A 138 -31.05 -8.81 12.63
C PRO A 138 -31.94 -8.45 11.41
N ALA A 139 -31.30 -7.99 10.33
CA ALA A 139 -32.00 -7.77 9.06
C ALA A 139 -32.25 -9.10 8.35
N VAL A 140 -33.44 -9.65 8.50
CA VAL A 140 -33.87 -10.92 7.88
C VAL A 140 -35.05 -10.71 6.93
N ALA A 141 -36.00 -9.88 7.30
CA ALA A 141 -37.18 -9.58 6.47
C ALA A 141 -36.83 -8.69 5.27
N PRO A 142 -37.67 -8.71 4.20
CA PRO A 142 -37.48 -7.79 3.09
C PRO A 142 -37.48 -6.33 3.57
N LYS A 143 -36.65 -5.51 2.94
CA LYS A 143 -36.52 -4.05 3.23
C LYS A 143 -36.14 -3.73 4.67
N THR A 144 -35.39 -4.63 5.32
CA THR A 144 -34.79 -4.39 6.64
C THR A 144 -33.29 -4.22 6.54
N ILE A 145 -32.76 -3.34 7.39
CA ILE A 145 -31.34 -3.04 7.48
C ILE A 145 -30.84 -2.99 8.93
N VAL A 146 -29.56 -3.30 9.09
CA VAL A 146 -28.81 -3.12 10.32
C VAL A 146 -27.67 -2.15 10.06
N LEU A 147 -27.48 -1.17 10.95
CA LEU A 147 -26.44 -0.14 10.84
C LEU A 147 -25.27 -0.46 11.78
N THR A 148 -24.07 -0.02 11.42
CA THR A 148 -22.99 0.13 12.41
C THR A 148 -23.34 1.28 13.36
N GLN A 149 -22.73 1.30 14.55
CA GLN A 149 -22.97 2.36 15.54
C GLN A 149 -22.56 3.74 14.99
N GLU A 150 -21.42 3.80 14.30
CA GLU A 150 -20.93 5.02 13.65
C GLU A 150 -21.92 5.52 12.62
N THR A 151 -22.40 4.65 11.75
CA THR A 151 -23.36 5.01 10.69
C THR A 151 -24.69 5.45 11.27
N ALA A 152 -25.18 4.78 12.33
CA ALA A 152 -26.38 5.22 13.04
C ALA A 152 -26.23 6.63 13.63
N GLN A 153 -25.06 6.93 14.22
CA GLN A 153 -24.75 8.26 14.75
C GLN A 153 -24.62 9.30 13.63
N ARG A 154 -24.01 8.95 12.49
CA ARG A 154 -23.88 9.84 11.32
C ARG A 154 -25.24 10.24 10.76
N PHE A 155 -26.23 9.32 10.68
CA PHE A 155 -27.57 9.61 10.15
C PHE A 155 -28.50 10.27 11.18
N PHE A 156 -28.51 9.77 12.41
CA PHE A 156 -29.56 10.09 13.39
C PHE A 156 -29.05 10.81 14.65
N GLY A 157 -27.73 11.00 14.77
CA GLY A 157 -27.13 11.62 15.98
C GLY A 157 -27.40 10.77 17.22
N SER A 158 -27.92 11.39 18.27
CA SER A 158 -28.30 10.71 19.53
C SER A 158 -29.69 10.08 19.50
N ALA A 159 -30.48 10.27 18.43
CA ALA A 159 -31.84 9.75 18.34
C ALA A 159 -31.83 8.23 18.09
N ASN A 160 -32.83 7.53 18.67
CA ASN A 160 -32.97 6.09 18.43
C ASN A 160 -33.24 5.81 16.94
N PRO A 161 -32.35 5.03 16.27
CA PRO A 161 -32.50 4.74 14.82
C PRO A 161 -33.52 3.62 14.53
N ILE A 162 -33.90 2.79 15.52
CA ILE A 162 -34.80 1.65 15.31
C ILE A 162 -36.18 2.11 14.83
N GLY A 163 -36.65 1.48 13.75
CA GLY A 163 -37.92 1.81 13.11
C GLY A 163 -37.86 3.01 12.15
N LYS A 164 -36.75 3.74 12.10
CA LYS A 164 -36.55 4.82 11.13
C LYS A 164 -36.27 4.26 9.73
N VAL A 165 -36.58 5.05 8.72
CA VAL A 165 -36.41 4.65 7.31
C VAL A 165 -35.24 5.37 6.69
N LEU A 166 -34.41 4.61 5.97
CA LEU A 166 -33.40 5.10 5.04
C LEU A 166 -33.84 4.74 3.61
N THR A 167 -33.66 5.63 2.69
CA THR A 167 -34.00 5.41 1.27
C THR A 167 -32.73 5.23 0.45
N HIS A 168 -32.72 4.21 -0.40
CA HIS A 168 -31.70 3.95 -1.40
C HIS A 168 -32.32 3.91 -2.79
N HIS A 169 -31.58 4.40 -3.79
CA HIS A 169 -32.14 4.53 -5.17
C HIS A 169 -32.70 3.21 -5.71
N ASP A 170 -31.89 2.12 -5.65
CA ASP A 170 -32.28 0.83 -6.23
C ASP A 170 -33.09 -0.06 -5.28
N LEU A 171 -32.83 0.06 -3.96
CA LEU A 171 -33.45 -0.80 -2.95
C LEU A 171 -34.74 -0.19 -2.38
N GLY A 172 -35.03 1.10 -2.66
CA GLY A 172 -36.18 1.81 -2.15
C GLY A 172 -36.07 2.15 -0.67
N ALA A 173 -37.23 2.24 -0.01
CA ALA A 173 -37.33 2.54 1.43
C ALA A 173 -36.97 1.30 2.27
N LEU A 174 -36.05 1.47 3.23
CA LEU A 174 -35.47 0.43 4.07
C LEU A 174 -35.63 0.79 5.55
N THR A 175 -36.16 -0.11 6.35
CA THR A 175 -36.40 0.12 7.78
C THR A 175 -35.19 -0.35 8.61
N VAL A 176 -34.71 0.49 9.49
CA VAL A 176 -33.66 0.14 10.44
C VAL A 176 -34.22 -0.77 11.51
N THR A 177 -33.77 -2.03 11.55
CA THR A 177 -34.20 -3.03 12.54
C THR A 177 -33.20 -3.23 13.65
N GLY A 178 -31.93 -2.91 13.42
CA GLY A 178 -30.89 -3.11 14.42
C GLY A 178 -29.72 -2.16 14.29
N VAL A 179 -28.94 -2.06 15.36
CA VAL A 179 -27.64 -1.38 15.40
C VAL A 179 -26.63 -2.35 15.97
N LEU A 180 -25.49 -2.50 15.28
CA LEU A 180 -24.40 -3.34 15.75
C LEU A 180 -23.68 -2.69 16.93
N ARG A 181 -23.22 -3.53 17.86
CA ARG A 181 -22.29 -3.10 18.88
C ARG A 181 -20.95 -2.77 18.23
N GLU A 182 -20.35 -1.67 18.65
CA GLU A 182 -19.00 -1.33 18.24
C GLU A 182 -18.01 -2.44 18.62
N SER A 183 -17.16 -2.82 17.68
CA SER A 183 -16.11 -3.82 17.89
C SER A 183 -14.78 -3.25 17.47
N THR A 184 -13.80 -3.30 18.34
CA THR A 184 -12.41 -2.93 18.04
C THR A 184 -11.66 -4.05 17.31
N ALA A 185 -12.26 -5.22 17.20
CA ALA A 185 -11.64 -6.37 16.59
C ALA A 185 -11.72 -6.33 15.07
N LYS A 186 -10.64 -6.79 14.45
CA LYS A 186 -10.46 -6.80 13.00
C LYS A 186 -11.17 -7.95 12.32
N THR A 187 -11.84 -7.64 11.21
CA THR A 187 -12.44 -8.65 10.33
C THR A 187 -12.23 -8.24 8.88
N HIS A 188 -12.17 -9.22 8.00
CA HIS A 188 -12.14 -9.00 6.55
C HIS A 188 -13.44 -8.38 6.00
N LEU A 189 -14.49 -8.32 6.81
CA LEU A 189 -15.80 -7.78 6.45
C LEU A 189 -15.89 -6.31 6.88
N HIS A 190 -15.81 -5.41 5.91
CA HIS A 190 -16.02 -3.98 6.13
C HIS A 190 -17.37 -3.57 5.51
N PHE A 191 -18.20 -2.96 6.30
CA PHE A 191 -19.52 -2.46 5.88
C PHE A 191 -20.02 -1.41 6.89
N ASP A 192 -20.84 -0.49 6.40
CA ASP A 192 -21.57 0.51 7.18
C ASP A 192 -23.01 0.05 7.45
N VAL A 193 -23.57 -0.66 6.47
CA VAL A 193 -24.97 -1.11 6.46
C VAL A 193 -25.04 -2.57 6.01
N LEU A 194 -25.81 -3.37 6.73
CA LEU A 194 -26.20 -4.73 6.32
C LEU A 194 -27.66 -4.71 5.85
N VAL A 195 -27.89 -5.21 4.65
CA VAL A 195 -29.20 -5.27 4.00
C VAL A 195 -29.61 -6.73 3.88
N SER A 196 -30.85 -7.07 4.20
CA SER A 196 -31.38 -8.42 3.97
C SER A 196 -31.42 -8.77 2.48
N VAL A 197 -30.92 -9.95 2.09
CA VAL A 197 -31.02 -10.46 0.71
C VAL A 197 -32.46 -10.57 0.23
N ALA A 198 -33.40 -10.77 1.12
CA ALA A 198 -34.85 -10.78 0.81
C ALA A 198 -35.35 -9.44 0.25
N THR A 199 -34.59 -8.37 0.39
CA THR A 199 -34.86 -7.06 -0.22
C THR A 199 -34.63 -7.05 -1.72
N LEU A 200 -33.80 -7.93 -2.25
CA LEU A 200 -33.48 -8.03 -3.67
C LEU A 200 -34.67 -8.63 -4.41
N SER A 201 -35.62 -7.78 -4.75
CA SER A 201 -36.84 -8.14 -5.50
C SER A 201 -36.78 -7.49 -6.88
N GLY A 202 -37.19 -8.25 -7.90
CA GLY A 202 -37.21 -7.79 -9.27
C GLY A 202 -36.56 -8.78 -10.24
N PRO A 203 -36.97 -8.75 -11.52
CA PRO A 203 -36.52 -9.75 -12.50
C PRO A 203 -35.00 -9.81 -12.66
N ALA A 204 -34.34 -8.66 -12.66
CA ALA A 204 -32.86 -8.58 -12.80
C ALA A 204 -32.13 -9.26 -11.64
N TRP A 205 -32.57 -9.04 -10.40
CA TRP A 205 -31.96 -9.69 -9.22
C TRP A 205 -32.29 -11.17 -9.15
N GLN A 206 -33.52 -11.57 -9.50
CA GLN A 206 -33.89 -12.99 -9.57
C GLN A 206 -33.03 -13.73 -10.60
N GLN A 207 -32.78 -13.11 -11.76
CA GLN A 207 -31.89 -13.66 -12.77
C GLN A 207 -30.44 -13.72 -12.26
N ALA A 208 -29.93 -12.66 -11.64
CA ALA A 208 -28.56 -12.62 -11.11
C ALA A 208 -28.33 -13.66 -10.01
N LEU A 209 -29.31 -13.86 -9.11
CA LEU A 209 -29.25 -14.84 -8.02
C LEU A 209 -29.36 -16.30 -8.52
N ALA A 210 -29.91 -16.52 -9.74
CA ALA A 210 -30.03 -17.85 -10.36
C ALA A 210 -28.90 -18.15 -11.34
N ASP A 211 -28.09 -17.16 -11.71
CA ASP A 211 -27.05 -17.32 -12.75
C ASP A 211 -25.73 -17.85 -12.17
N TRP A 212 -25.40 -19.10 -12.52
CA TRP A 212 -24.14 -19.73 -12.12
C TRP A 212 -22.90 -19.09 -12.76
N ARG A 213 -23.04 -18.30 -13.82
CA ARG A 213 -21.96 -17.52 -14.44
C ARG A 213 -21.57 -16.30 -13.62
N ASN A 214 -22.41 -15.90 -12.67
CA ASN A 214 -22.20 -14.73 -11.84
C ASN A 214 -21.32 -15.04 -10.62
N TYR A 215 -20.05 -15.39 -10.87
CA TYR A 215 -19.09 -15.74 -9.83
C TYR A 215 -18.32 -14.55 -9.25
N SER A 216 -18.43 -13.35 -9.83
CA SER A 216 -17.59 -12.19 -9.46
C SER A 216 -18.26 -11.18 -8.52
N GLN A 217 -19.54 -11.35 -8.18
CA GLN A 217 -20.31 -10.33 -7.44
C GLN A 217 -20.47 -10.62 -5.95
N GLY A 218 -20.39 -11.87 -5.52
CA GLY A 218 -20.67 -12.21 -4.14
C GLY A 218 -19.76 -13.28 -3.56
N TYR A 219 -19.59 -13.24 -2.26
CA TYR A 219 -18.83 -14.22 -1.49
C TYR A 219 -19.82 -15.21 -0.90
N THR A 220 -19.46 -16.50 -0.89
CA THR A 220 -20.22 -17.54 -0.18
C THR A 220 -19.40 -18.05 0.99
N TYR A 221 -19.97 -17.96 2.18
CA TYR A 221 -19.42 -18.52 3.40
C TYR A 221 -20.29 -19.66 3.90
N VAL A 222 -19.63 -20.75 4.27
CA VAL A 222 -20.30 -22.01 4.68
C VAL A 222 -19.77 -22.43 6.03
N MET A 223 -20.66 -22.66 6.98
CA MET A 223 -20.33 -23.26 8.27
C MET A 223 -20.80 -24.73 8.26
N VAL A 224 -19.86 -25.64 8.51
CA VAL A 224 -20.16 -27.08 8.58
C VAL A 224 -20.48 -27.50 10.01
N LYS A 225 -21.28 -28.59 10.16
CA LYS A 225 -21.64 -29.15 11.46
C LYS A 225 -20.40 -29.61 12.24
N PRO A 226 -20.43 -29.57 13.57
CA PRO A 226 -19.34 -30.08 14.41
C PRO A 226 -19.03 -31.55 14.10
N GLY A 227 -17.75 -31.91 14.08
CA GLY A 227 -17.27 -33.26 13.80
C GLY A 227 -17.29 -33.70 12.34
N MET A 228 -17.77 -32.84 11.42
CA MET A 228 -17.63 -33.07 9.98
C MET A 228 -16.26 -32.67 9.51
N ALA A 229 -15.59 -33.57 8.79
CA ALA A 229 -14.27 -33.32 8.26
C ALA A 229 -14.30 -32.24 7.16
N THR A 230 -13.20 -31.48 7.04
CA THR A 230 -12.90 -30.53 5.94
C THR A 230 -13.14 -31.17 4.56
N ASP A 231 -12.97 -32.50 4.48
CA ASP A 231 -13.14 -33.28 3.25
C ASP A 231 -14.58 -33.34 2.73
N ALA A 232 -15.59 -33.04 3.57
CA ALA A 232 -16.98 -33.08 3.13
C ALA A 232 -17.28 -32.03 2.05
N LEU A 233 -16.77 -30.80 2.24
CA LEU A 233 -16.86 -29.77 1.19
C LEU A 233 -16.01 -30.12 -0.04
N ALA A 234 -14.77 -30.59 0.16
CA ALA A 234 -13.88 -30.96 -0.91
C ALA A 234 -14.46 -32.06 -1.85
N LYS A 235 -15.33 -32.94 -1.33
CA LYS A 235 -15.99 -34.00 -2.11
C LYS A 235 -17.13 -33.49 -3.00
N VAL A 236 -17.83 -32.44 -2.59
CA VAL A 236 -19.00 -31.93 -3.33
C VAL A 236 -18.66 -30.76 -4.27
N LEU A 237 -17.61 -30.01 -3.97
CA LEU A 237 -17.22 -28.87 -4.80
C LEU A 237 -16.88 -29.22 -6.25
N PRO A 238 -16.28 -30.38 -6.60
CA PRO A 238 -16.06 -30.77 -8.00
C PRO A 238 -17.36 -30.95 -8.81
N GLU A 239 -18.42 -31.51 -8.21
CA GLU A 239 -19.72 -31.64 -8.86
C GLU A 239 -20.32 -30.25 -9.14
N LEU A 240 -20.27 -29.36 -8.15
CA LEU A 240 -20.74 -27.99 -8.27
C LEU A 240 -19.91 -27.16 -9.27
N SER A 241 -18.61 -27.44 -9.37
CA SER A 241 -17.72 -26.85 -10.38
C SER A 241 -18.14 -27.23 -11.80
N ASN A 242 -18.47 -28.52 -12.03
CA ASN A 242 -18.97 -28.97 -13.34
C ASN A 242 -20.29 -28.28 -13.70
N ARG A 243 -21.16 -28.04 -12.73
CA ARG A 243 -22.42 -27.33 -12.95
C ARG A 243 -22.18 -25.87 -13.31
N ALA A 244 -21.25 -25.21 -12.63
CA ALA A 244 -20.84 -23.84 -12.95
C ALA A 244 -20.21 -23.76 -14.35
N THR A 245 -19.38 -24.74 -14.73
CA THR A 245 -18.69 -24.81 -16.02
C THR A 245 -19.66 -25.00 -17.21
N ASN A 246 -20.82 -25.64 -17.00
CA ASN A 246 -21.82 -25.80 -18.06
C ASN A 246 -22.42 -24.48 -18.58
N GLY A 247 -22.12 -23.36 -17.93
CA GLY A 247 -22.54 -22.02 -18.32
C GLY A 247 -21.36 -21.05 -18.25
N LEU A 248 -20.36 -21.17 -19.12
CA LEU A 248 -19.22 -20.25 -19.15
C LEU A 248 -19.70 -18.80 -19.36
N ARG A 249 -19.10 -17.88 -18.64
CA ARG A 249 -19.40 -16.44 -18.72
C ARG A 249 -18.78 -15.82 -19.97
N PHE A 250 -17.53 -16.24 -20.28
CA PHE A 250 -16.76 -15.72 -21.39
C PHE A 250 -16.25 -16.88 -22.26
N ALA A 251 -16.18 -16.66 -23.54
CA ALA A 251 -15.67 -17.68 -24.48
C ALA A 251 -14.18 -17.97 -24.32
N SER A 252 -13.43 -17.08 -23.67
CA SER A 252 -12.01 -17.30 -23.31
C SER A 252 -11.83 -18.25 -22.12
N GLU A 253 -12.90 -18.67 -21.45
CA GLU A 253 -12.85 -19.56 -20.30
C GLU A 253 -13.04 -21.03 -20.75
N LYS A 254 -12.32 -21.94 -20.09
CA LYS A 254 -12.46 -23.40 -20.27
C LYS A 254 -13.34 -24.01 -19.19
N GLY A 255 -13.34 -23.43 -18.00
CA GLY A 255 -14.09 -23.96 -16.86
C GLY A 255 -13.80 -23.25 -15.55
N TYR A 256 -14.59 -23.64 -14.57
CA TYR A 256 -14.46 -23.12 -13.20
C TYR A 256 -14.15 -24.27 -12.24
N THR A 257 -13.26 -24.00 -11.28
CA THR A 257 -12.99 -24.91 -10.17
C THR A 257 -13.36 -24.21 -8.87
N LEU A 258 -14.30 -24.77 -8.13
CA LEU A 258 -14.65 -24.25 -6.82
C LEU A 258 -13.79 -24.93 -5.76
N ARG A 259 -13.22 -24.13 -4.86
CA ARG A 259 -12.44 -24.65 -3.73
C ARG A 259 -12.79 -23.93 -2.44
N SER A 260 -12.58 -24.60 -1.31
CA SER A 260 -12.85 -24.05 0.01
C SER A 260 -11.58 -23.49 0.64
N GLN A 261 -11.70 -22.33 1.27
CA GLN A 261 -10.66 -21.70 2.05
C GLN A 261 -11.15 -21.55 3.50
N PRO A 262 -10.50 -22.20 4.49
CA PRO A 262 -10.86 -22.05 5.90
C PRO A 262 -10.74 -20.58 6.33
N LEU A 263 -11.66 -20.10 7.15
CA LEU A 263 -11.64 -18.72 7.68
C LEU A 263 -10.35 -18.42 8.45
N THR A 264 -9.80 -19.43 9.16
CA THR A 264 -8.51 -19.35 9.87
C THR A 264 -7.29 -19.16 8.96
N LYS A 265 -7.43 -19.36 7.64
CA LYS A 265 -6.35 -19.20 6.65
C LYS A 265 -6.60 -18.03 5.69
N LEU A 266 -7.58 -17.20 6.01
CA LEU A 266 -7.94 -16.05 5.19
C LEU A 266 -6.96 -14.91 5.40
N SER A 267 -6.57 -14.66 6.64
CA SER A 267 -5.56 -13.67 7.00
C SER A 267 -4.40 -14.31 7.80
N PRO A 268 -3.15 -14.00 7.44
CA PRO A 268 -2.73 -13.28 6.24
C PRO A 268 -2.95 -14.09 4.95
N ALA A 269 -3.41 -13.40 3.90
CA ALA A 269 -3.66 -14.02 2.61
C ALA A 269 -2.34 -14.50 1.96
N ARG A 270 -2.30 -15.78 1.55
CA ARG A 270 -1.12 -16.38 0.94
C ARG A 270 -1.09 -16.28 -0.58
N GLU A 271 -2.22 -15.96 -1.16
CA GLU A 271 -2.40 -15.82 -2.61
C GLU A 271 -3.16 -14.53 -2.91
N GLU A 272 -2.85 -13.93 -4.04
CA GLU A 272 -3.57 -12.77 -4.53
C GLU A 272 -4.84 -13.24 -5.23
N LEU A 273 -5.97 -12.87 -4.67
CA LEU A 273 -7.28 -13.19 -5.21
C LEU A 273 -7.89 -11.94 -5.84
N MET A 274 -8.49 -12.11 -7.01
CA MET A 274 -9.34 -11.07 -7.56
C MET A 274 -10.59 -10.89 -6.69
N ASN A 275 -11.07 -9.67 -6.58
CA ASN A 275 -12.16 -9.31 -5.66
C ASN A 275 -11.90 -9.72 -4.20
N ALA A 276 -10.62 -9.70 -3.76
CA ALA A 276 -10.27 -9.97 -2.36
C ALA A 276 -11.03 -9.04 -1.40
N THR A 277 -11.20 -9.47 -0.18
CA THR A 277 -11.69 -8.65 0.92
C THR A 277 -10.57 -7.78 1.51
N TYR A 278 -10.64 -7.39 2.75
CA TYR A 278 -9.66 -6.47 3.35
C TYR A 278 -8.54 -7.18 4.12
N GLU A 279 -8.32 -8.45 3.85
CA GLU A 279 -7.25 -9.23 4.46
C GLU A 279 -5.85 -8.78 4.00
N PRO A 280 -4.90 -8.60 4.92
CA PRO A 280 -3.52 -8.29 4.55
C PRO A 280 -2.85 -9.49 3.89
N THR A 281 -2.06 -9.24 2.84
CA THR A 281 -1.31 -10.28 2.14
C THR A 281 0.00 -10.60 2.86
N ILE A 282 0.43 -11.87 2.80
CA ILE A 282 1.70 -12.28 3.41
C ILE A 282 2.89 -11.57 2.77
N GLY A 283 2.86 -11.34 1.46
CA GLY A 283 3.91 -10.63 0.73
C GLY A 283 4.11 -9.18 1.23
N LYS A 284 3.01 -8.49 1.60
CA LYS A 284 3.10 -7.17 2.25
C LYS A 284 3.81 -7.27 3.59
N LEU A 285 3.42 -8.23 4.45
CA LEU A 285 4.00 -8.42 5.78
C LEU A 285 5.48 -8.82 5.71
N GLU A 286 5.85 -9.69 4.77
CA GLU A 286 7.25 -10.09 4.53
C GLU A 286 8.09 -8.88 4.08
N THR A 287 7.55 -8.04 3.21
CA THR A 287 8.22 -6.81 2.76
C THR A 287 8.42 -5.83 3.93
N GLU A 288 7.40 -5.62 4.75
CA GLU A 288 7.47 -4.75 5.93
C GLU A 288 8.52 -5.26 6.93
N LEU A 289 8.51 -6.56 7.21
CA LEU A 289 9.49 -7.19 8.09
C LEU A 289 10.92 -7.09 7.50
N GLY A 290 11.05 -7.34 6.19
CA GLY A 290 12.32 -7.24 5.48
C GLY A 290 12.93 -5.84 5.58
N VAL A 291 12.14 -4.80 5.37
CA VAL A 291 12.56 -3.40 5.52
C VAL A 291 12.92 -3.08 6.97
N GLY A 292 12.13 -3.58 7.93
CA GLY A 292 12.43 -3.45 9.36
C GLY A 292 13.77 -4.08 9.74
N LEU A 293 13.98 -5.32 9.34
CA LEU A 293 15.24 -6.05 9.60
C LEU A 293 16.44 -5.39 8.91
N LEU A 294 16.26 -4.88 7.69
CA LEU A 294 17.32 -4.15 6.97
C LEU A 294 17.71 -2.86 7.71
N THR A 295 16.72 -2.09 8.17
CA THR A 295 16.95 -0.86 8.95
C THR A 295 17.64 -1.19 10.29
N LEU A 296 17.23 -2.27 10.94
CA LEU A 296 17.86 -2.75 12.18
C LEU A 296 19.31 -3.21 11.94
N LEU A 297 19.57 -3.86 10.80
CA LEU A 297 20.92 -4.26 10.40
C LEU A 297 21.83 -3.04 10.21
N LEU A 298 21.31 -1.97 9.57
CA LEU A 298 22.04 -0.70 9.44
C LEU A 298 22.36 -0.10 10.81
N ALA A 299 21.41 -0.13 11.73
CA ALA A 299 21.60 0.33 13.11
C ALA A 299 22.64 -0.50 13.86
N ALA A 300 22.61 -1.83 13.69
CA ALA A 300 23.59 -2.74 14.26
C ALA A 300 25.00 -2.50 13.68
N PHE A 301 25.12 -2.27 12.37
CA PHE A 301 26.38 -1.91 11.74
C PHE A 301 26.95 -0.61 12.30
N ASN A 302 26.09 0.40 12.48
CA ASN A 302 26.48 1.64 13.12
C ASN A 302 27.00 1.41 14.55
N TYR A 303 26.27 0.65 15.36
CA TYR A 303 26.67 0.31 16.73
C TYR A 303 28.02 -0.42 16.75
N ILE A 304 28.19 -1.44 15.90
CA ILE A 304 29.46 -2.22 15.79
C ILE A 304 30.62 -1.28 15.40
N ASN A 305 30.42 -0.45 14.36
CA ASN A 305 31.46 0.47 13.88
C ASN A 305 31.93 1.44 14.96
N LEU A 306 30.98 2.04 15.68
CA LEU A 306 31.29 3.00 16.74
C LEU A 306 31.93 2.32 17.97
N THR A 307 31.49 1.11 18.33
CA THR A 307 32.05 0.35 19.45
C THR A 307 33.48 -0.15 19.12
N LEU A 308 33.69 -0.62 17.88
CA LEU A 308 35.03 -1.00 17.40
C LEU A 308 35.98 0.21 17.29
N ALA A 309 35.47 1.37 16.89
CA ALA A 309 36.26 2.59 16.88
C ALA A 309 36.84 2.90 18.27
N ARG A 310 36.04 2.74 19.32
CA ARG A 310 36.47 2.96 20.72
C ARG A 310 37.22 1.79 21.36
N SER A 311 37.34 0.69 20.65
CA SER A 311 37.99 -0.51 21.20
C SER A 311 39.42 -0.26 21.68
N LEU A 312 40.17 0.63 21.01
CA LEU A 312 41.56 0.96 21.39
C LEU A 312 41.64 1.72 22.71
N SER A 313 40.74 2.65 22.99
CA SER A 313 40.70 3.36 24.28
C SER A 313 40.32 2.44 25.44
N ARG A 314 39.45 1.44 25.17
CA ARG A 314 39.03 0.42 26.13
C ARG A 314 40.02 -0.77 26.27
N ALA A 315 40.91 -0.95 25.30
CA ALA A 315 41.86 -2.05 25.30
C ALA A 315 42.75 -2.01 26.56
N ARG A 316 43.21 -0.83 26.99
CA ARG A 316 44.01 -0.64 28.20
C ARG A 316 43.22 -1.05 29.44
N GLU A 317 41.99 -0.69 29.58
CA GLU A 317 41.06 -1.09 30.66
C GLU A 317 40.89 -2.63 30.70
N VAL A 318 40.62 -3.25 29.53
CA VAL A 318 40.50 -4.71 29.39
C VAL A 318 41.80 -5.41 29.73
N GLY A 319 42.94 -4.84 29.30
CA GLY A 319 44.29 -5.36 29.61
C GLY A 319 44.54 -5.39 31.12
N ILE A 320 44.27 -4.27 31.81
CA ILE A 320 44.43 -4.18 33.27
C ILE A 320 43.55 -5.21 33.99
N ARG A 321 42.27 -5.32 33.60
CA ARG A 321 41.34 -6.31 34.20
C ARG A 321 41.80 -7.77 33.99
N LYS A 322 42.33 -8.09 32.81
CA LYS A 322 42.87 -9.42 32.54
C LYS A 322 44.11 -9.73 33.40
N VAL A 323 45.00 -8.75 33.59
CA VAL A 323 46.14 -8.91 34.51
C VAL A 323 45.67 -9.10 35.96
N ALA A 324 44.57 -8.43 36.33
CA ALA A 324 43.92 -8.60 37.63
C ALA A 324 43.07 -9.90 37.75
N GLY A 325 43.16 -10.83 36.77
CA GLY A 325 42.54 -12.16 36.82
C GLY A 325 41.14 -12.26 36.23
N ALA A 326 40.61 -11.24 35.54
CA ALA A 326 39.30 -11.33 34.90
C ALA A 326 39.28 -12.36 33.77
N LEU A 327 38.34 -13.29 33.82
CA LEU A 327 38.12 -14.31 32.80
C LEU A 327 37.48 -13.70 31.53
N ARG A 328 37.83 -14.29 30.38
CA ARG A 328 37.35 -13.81 29.07
C ARG A 328 35.82 -13.76 28.98
N TRP A 329 35.13 -14.76 29.51
CA TRP A 329 33.68 -14.81 29.50
C TRP A 329 33.03 -13.71 30.36
N GLN A 330 33.67 -13.31 31.49
CA GLN A 330 33.16 -12.21 32.33
C GLN A 330 33.22 -10.86 31.61
N LEU A 331 34.29 -10.61 30.87
CA LEU A 331 34.44 -9.42 30.03
C LEU A 331 33.42 -9.44 28.86
N MET A 332 33.24 -10.62 28.24
CA MET A 332 32.21 -10.76 27.20
C MET A 332 30.79 -10.46 27.75
N ALA A 333 30.46 -11.06 28.88
CA ALA A 333 29.15 -10.86 29.53
C ALA A 333 28.91 -9.38 29.89
N GLN A 334 29.95 -8.68 30.35
CA GLN A 334 29.90 -7.26 30.64
C GLN A 334 29.55 -6.42 29.37
N PHE A 335 30.29 -6.63 28.26
CA PHE A 335 30.05 -5.89 27.01
C PHE A 335 28.68 -6.22 26.40
N MET A 336 28.26 -7.48 26.48
CA MET A 336 26.92 -7.88 26.04
C MET A 336 25.83 -7.23 26.91
N ALA A 337 26.00 -7.17 28.22
CA ALA A 337 25.08 -6.47 29.13
C ALA A 337 25.02 -4.96 28.82
N GLU A 338 26.16 -4.30 28.54
CA GLU A 338 26.16 -2.90 28.08
C GLU A 338 25.33 -2.72 26.80
N SER A 339 25.45 -3.63 25.83
CA SER A 339 24.71 -3.58 24.55
C SER A 339 23.20 -3.79 24.75
N VAL A 340 22.83 -4.72 25.63
CA VAL A 340 21.41 -4.96 25.98
C VAL A 340 20.80 -3.74 26.67
N VAL A 341 21.50 -3.11 27.59
CA VAL A 341 21.03 -1.87 28.24
C VAL A 341 20.82 -0.75 27.21
N LEU A 342 21.76 -0.59 26.27
CA LEU A 342 21.62 0.39 25.17
C LEU A 342 20.43 0.07 24.28
N SER A 343 20.19 -1.20 23.97
CA SER A 343 19.05 -1.62 23.16
C SER A 343 17.72 -1.38 23.88
N LEU A 344 17.64 -1.60 25.19
CA LEU A 344 16.43 -1.28 25.98
C LEU A 344 16.15 0.23 26.04
N PHE A 345 17.20 1.06 26.15
CA PHE A 345 17.04 2.52 25.97
C PHE A 345 16.58 2.87 24.54
N GLY A 346 17.12 2.15 23.56
CA GLY A 346 16.65 2.24 22.17
C GLY A 346 15.16 1.90 22.03
N LEU A 347 14.69 0.84 22.69
CA LEU A 347 13.28 0.46 22.72
C LEU A 347 12.40 1.57 23.34
N SER A 348 12.82 2.12 24.48
CA SER A 348 12.08 3.21 25.12
C SER A 348 12.00 4.45 24.23
N MET A 349 13.09 4.79 23.54
CA MET A 349 13.11 5.88 22.56
C MET A 349 12.28 5.56 21.32
N ALA A 350 12.33 4.32 20.81
CA ALA A 350 11.50 3.86 19.68
C ALA A 350 10.01 3.98 20.01
N TYR A 351 9.61 3.61 21.22
CA TYR A 351 8.24 3.80 21.69
C TYR A 351 7.84 5.28 21.72
N GLY A 352 8.71 6.14 22.23
CA GLY A 352 8.46 7.60 22.22
C GLY A 352 8.34 8.14 20.78
N MET A 353 9.20 7.70 19.85
CA MET A 353 9.09 8.06 18.45
C MET A 353 7.80 7.55 17.82
N LEU A 354 7.37 6.32 18.14
CA LEU A 354 6.13 5.74 17.67
C LEU A 354 4.91 6.57 18.11
N GLN A 355 4.88 7.04 19.36
CA GLN A 355 3.80 7.91 19.85
C GLN A 355 3.74 9.26 19.12
N LEU A 356 4.90 9.80 18.71
CA LEU A 356 4.96 11.05 17.94
C LEU A 356 4.45 10.88 16.50
N ILE A 357 4.74 9.74 15.85
CA ILE A 357 4.34 9.52 14.44
C ILE A 357 2.96 8.86 14.31
N LYS A 358 2.44 8.22 15.36
CA LYS A 358 1.13 7.54 15.38
C LYS A 358 -0.04 8.39 14.86
N PRO A 359 -0.16 9.71 15.16
CA PRO A 359 -1.25 10.52 14.64
C PRO A 359 -1.11 10.90 13.15
N MET A 360 0.00 10.59 12.51
CA MET A 360 0.20 10.92 11.09
C MET A 360 -0.66 10.02 10.20
N PRO A 361 -1.39 10.56 9.20
CA PRO A 361 -2.31 9.78 8.36
C PRO A 361 -1.67 8.55 7.73
N PHE A 362 -0.48 8.69 7.14
CA PHE A 362 0.24 7.60 6.51
C PHE A 362 0.68 6.49 7.49
N VAL A 363 0.87 6.80 8.80
CA VAL A 363 1.15 5.78 9.82
C VAL A 363 -0.13 5.11 10.28
N GLN A 364 -1.22 5.88 10.40
CA GLN A 364 -2.53 5.32 10.75
C GLN A 364 -2.99 4.30 9.71
N GLN A 365 -2.78 4.57 8.43
CA GLN A 365 -3.09 3.62 7.36
C GLN A 365 -2.33 2.30 7.51
N TRP A 366 -1.08 2.32 7.98
CA TRP A 366 -0.28 1.14 8.26
C TRP A 366 -0.67 0.43 9.55
N LEU A 367 -1.16 1.20 10.54
CA LEU A 367 -1.69 0.67 11.80
C LEU A 367 -3.18 0.29 11.69
N ILE A 368 -3.81 0.51 10.52
CA ILE A 368 -5.21 0.17 10.26
C ILE A 368 -5.44 -1.30 10.57
N GLY A 369 -6.22 -1.46 11.55
CA GLY A 369 -6.65 -2.70 12.08
C GLY A 369 -6.41 -2.80 13.59
N GLY A 370 -6.32 -1.65 14.31
CA GLY A 370 -6.61 -1.50 15.73
C GLY A 370 -6.25 -2.68 16.63
N VAL A 371 -5.01 -3.17 16.61
CA VAL A 371 -4.60 -3.98 17.77
C VAL A 371 -4.46 -2.99 18.90
N GLU A 372 -5.18 -3.22 20.00
CA GLU A 372 -4.88 -2.58 21.28
C GLU A 372 -3.56 -3.17 21.82
N TRP A 373 -2.48 -2.97 20.99
CA TRP A 373 -1.17 -3.53 21.32
C TRP A 373 -0.61 -2.89 22.59
N GLU A 374 -1.04 -1.67 22.91
CA GLU A 374 -0.57 -0.91 24.09
C GLU A 374 -1.02 -1.59 25.39
N SER A 375 -2.22 -2.18 25.43
CA SER A 375 -2.75 -2.92 26.58
C SER A 375 -2.35 -4.38 26.61
N ASN A 376 -1.75 -4.90 25.52
CA ASN A 376 -1.41 -6.33 25.40
C ASN A 376 -0.03 -6.65 25.96
N VAL A 377 0.00 -7.26 27.16
CA VAL A 377 1.25 -7.69 27.83
C VAL A 377 2.09 -8.64 26.97
N GLY A 378 1.47 -9.51 26.18
CA GLY A 378 2.17 -10.43 25.29
C GLY A 378 2.96 -9.70 24.19
N VAL A 379 2.41 -8.63 23.64
CA VAL A 379 3.10 -7.78 22.64
C VAL A 379 4.33 -7.12 23.27
N TRP A 380 4.19 -6.57 24.47
CA TRP A 380 5.32 -5.98 25.21
C TRP A 380 6.41 -7.01 25.53
N PHE A 381 6.03 -8.23 25.87
CA PHE A 381 7.01 -9.31 26.07
C PHE A 381 7.78 -9.62 24.79
N ILE A 382 7.11 -9.65 23.63
CA ILE A 382 7.77 -9.83 22.32
C ILE A 382 8.74 -8.66 22.05
N PHE A 383 8.32 -7.41 22.27
CA PHE A 383 9.15 -6.22 22.03
C PHE A 383 10.41 -6.20 22.91
N VAL A 384 10.25 -6.49 24.19
CA VAL A 384 11.38 -6.54 25.14
C VAL A 384 12.34 -7.67 24.76
N THR A 385 11.81 -8.87 24.48
CA THR A 385 12.61 -10.04 24.08
C THR A 385 13.37 -9.74 22.77
N PHE A 386 12.72 -9.16 21.78
CA PHE A 386 13.33 -8.77 20.53
C PHE A 386 14.43 -7.73 20.73
N SER A 387 14.19 -6.72 21.58
CA SER A 387 15.20 -5.71 21.92
C SER A 387 16.41 -6.33 22.64
N VAL A 388 16.19 -7.25 23.56
CA VAL A 388 17.27 -7.98 24.24
C VAL A 388 18.10 -8.80 23.24
N LEU A 389 17.44 -9.55 22.35
CA LEU A 389 18.12 -10.31 21.29
C LEU A 389 18.92 -9.40 20.36
N THR A 390 18.37 -8.26 19.98
CA THR A 390 19.06 -7.24 19.16
C THR A 390 20.33 -6.74 19.87
N GLY A 391 20.23 -6.42 21.16
CA GLY A 391 21.38 -5.99 21.97
C GLY A 391 22.45 -7.05 22.07
N LEU A 392 22.06 -8.32 22.27
CA LEU A 392 22.99 -9.45 22.31
C LEU A 392 23.71 -9.65 20.97
N LEU A 393 22.96 -9.68 19.86
CA LEU A 393 23.54 -9.88 18.52
C LEU A 393 24.46 -8.73 18.11
N ALA A 394 24.05 -7.49 18.30
CA ALA A 394 24.87 -6.32 18.00
C ALA A 394 26.14 -6.24 18.87
N GLY A 395 26.03 -6.65 20.15
CA GLY A 395 27.14 -6.64 21.11
C GLY A 395 28.13 -7.79 20.93
N LEU A 396 27.72 -8.90 20.32
CA LEU A 396 28.54 -10.13 20.24
C LEU A 396 29.86 -9.91 19.53
N LEU A 397 29.85 -9.26 18.37
CA LEU A 397 31.04 -9.06 17.54
C LEU A 397 32.06 -8.09 18.18
N PRO A 398 31.66 -6.91 18.70
CA PRO A 398 32.55 -6.04 19.46
C PRO A 398 33.11 -6.72 20.70
N ALA A 399 32.30 -7.45 21.48
CA ALA A 399 32.73 -8.16 22.69
C ALA A 399 33.77 -9.22 22.35
N LYS A 400 33.59 -9.98 21.25
CA LYS A 400 34.55 -10.97 20.79
C LYS A 400 35.90 -10.33 20.43
N VAL A 401 35.88 -9.22 19.68
CA VAL A 401 37.12 -8.51 19.28
C VAL A 401 37.84 -7.93 20.47
N LEU A 402 37.12 -7.22 21.37
CA LEU A 402 37.74 -6.61 22.58
C LEU A 402 38.38 -7.63 23.52
N THR A 403 37.73 -8.78 23.68
CA THR A 403 38.24 -9.83 24.58
C THR A 403 39.39 -10.66 23.99
N GLN A 404 39.75 -10.49 22.72
CA GLN A 404 40.91 -11.16 22.10
C GLN A 404 42.24 -10.44 22.36
N PHE A 405 42.21 -9.16 22.77
CA PHE A 405 43.48 -8.42 23.03
C PHE A 405 44.34 -9.08 24.12
N GLN A 406 45.65 -9.22 23.84
CA GLN A 406 46.65 -9.73 24.78
C GLN A 406 47.15 -8.59 25.67
N PRO A 407 47.16 -8.77 27.03
CA PRO A 407 47.58 -7.71 27.95
C PRO A 407 49.00 -7.18 27.69
N ALA A 408 49.95 -8.07 27.40
CA ALA A 408 51.36 -7.71 27.15
C ALA A 408 51.53 -6.77 25.93
N GLN A 409 50.70 -6.93 24.90
CA GLN A 409 50.74 -6.09 23.69
C GLN A 409 50.15 -4.71 23.93
N VAL A 410 49.13 -4.63 24.76
CA VAL A 410 48.40 -3.37 25.03
C VAL A 410 49.16 -2.48 26.02
N LEU A 411 49.88 -3.09 26.98
CA LEU A 411 50.62 -2.37 28.02
C LEU A 411 52.02 -1.89 27.54
N ARG A 412 52.59 -2.52 26.52
CA ARG A 412 53.92 -2.14 25.97
C ARG A 412 53.88 -0.96 24.96
N SER A 413 52.78 -0.32 24.74
CA SER A 413 52.63 0.85 23.83
C SER A 413 53.24 0.66 22.43
N GLN A 414 53.37 -0.58 21.94
CA GLN A 414 53.87 -0.84 20.61
C GLN A 414 52.84 -0.39 19.56
N THR A 415 53.05 0.76 18.99
CA THR A 415 52.27 1.42 17.92
C THR A 415 52.22 0.65 16.59
N GLY A 416 52.72 -0.58 16.54
CA GLY A 416 52.80 -1.45 15.36
C GLY A 416 51.86 -2.65 15.35
N LEU A 417 50.92 -2.74 16.29
CA LEU A 417 50.02 -3.89 16.36
C LEU A 417 49.09 -3.99 15.17
N ARG A 418 49.16 -5.13 14.50
CA ARG A 418 48.28 -5.58 13.41
C ARG A 418 46.77 -5.51 13.80
N VAL A 419 46.28 -4.30 13.92
CA VAL A 419 44.82 -4.00 14.02
C VAL A 419 44.13 -4.17 12.64
N PHE A 420 44.86 -4.79 11.68
CA PHE A 420 44.46 -4.87 10.28
C PHE A 420 43.08 -5.51 10.04
N ARG A 421 42.69 -6.52 10.85
CA ARG A 421 41.34 -7.14 10.70
C ARG A 421 40.18 -6.20 11.11
N GLY A 422 40.34 -5.43 12.17
CA GLY A 422 39.29 -4.50 12.64
C GLY A 422 39.06 -3.29 11.72
N ILE A 423 40.15 -2.80 11.07
CA ILE A 423 40.04 -1.68 10.12
C ILE A 423 39.32 -2.10 8.84
N THR A 424 39.61 -3.30 8.31
CA THR A 424 38.98 -3.83 7.13
C THR A 424 37.46 -4.06 7.37
N LEU A 425 37.08 -4.66 8.50
CA LEU A 425 35.72 -4.92 8.88
C LEU A 425 34.90 -3.61 8.98
N ARG A 426 35.44 -2.58 9.64
CA ARG A 426 34.79 -1.27 9.76
C ARG A 426 34.55 -0.63 8.39
N LYS A 427 35.54 -0.65 7.50
CA LYS A 427 35.40 -0.12 6.14
C LYS A 427 34.32 -0.86 5.37
N SER A 428 34.30 -2.19 5.47
CA SER A 428 33.25 -3.00 4.80
C SER A 428 31.84 -2.71 5.32
N LEU A 429 31.69 -2.53 6.64
CA LEU A 429 30.40 -2.19 7.24
C LEU A 429 29.91 -0.80 6.80
N ILE A 430 30.81 0.19 6.67
CA ILE A 430 30.48 1.53 6.15
C ILE A 430 30.04 1.44 4.68
N ILE A 431 30.82 0.74 3.86
CA ILE A 431 30.47 0.53 2.44
C ILE A 431 29.09 -0.11 2.33
N ALA A 432 28.82 -1.18 3.07
CA ALA A 432 27.54 -1.86 3.07
C ALA A 432 26.40 -0.91 3.49
N GLN A 433 26.59 -0.14 4.58
CA GLN A 433 25.62 0.80 5.10
C GLN A 433 25.25 1.88 4.07
N PHE A 434 26.23 2.53 3.44
CA PHE A 434 25.98 3.54 2.42
C PHE A 434 25.46 2.95 1.11
N ALA A 435 25.89 1.74 0.75
CA ALA A 435 25.34 1.03 -0.41
C ALA A 435 23.84 0.72 -0.23
N ILE A 436 23.43 0.22 0.92
CA ILE A 436 22.02 -0.06 1.23
C ILE A 436 21.20 1.25 1.24
N SER A 437 21.72 2.31 1.85
CA SER A 437 21.03 3.61 1.89
C SER A 437 20.85 4.21 0.50
N LEU A 438 21.88 4.13 -0.36
CA LEU A 438 21.80 4.61 -1.74
C LEU A 438 20.85 3.76 -2.59
N PHE A 439 20.91 2.44 -2.45
CA PHE A 439 19.97 1.51 -3.08
C PHE A 439 18.51 1.88 -2.76
N ALA A 440 18.19 2.04 -1.48
CA ALA A 440 16.86 2.43 -1.03
C ALA A 440 16.44 3.80 -1.59
N MET A 441 17.37 4.77 -1.64
CA MET A 441 17.09 6.10 -2.19
C MET A 441 16.81 6.07 -3.69
N ILE A 442 17.54 5.25 -4.47
CA ILE A 442 17.30 5.06 -5.92
C ILE A 442 15.91 4.44 -6.13
N THR A 443 15.59 3.39 -5.38
CA THR A 443 14.29 2.71 -5.50
C THR A 443 13.13 3.64 -5.17
N LEU A 444 13.19 4.39 -4.06
CA LEU A 444 12.16 5.35 -3.71
C LEU A 444 11.99 6.44 -4.77
N LEU A 445 13.10 7.01 -5.24
CA LEU A 445 13.01 8.06 -6.25
C LEU A 445 12.42 7.54 -7.57
N SER A 446 12.68 6.27 -7.92
CA SER A 446 12.06 5.61 -9.07
C SER A 446 10.55 5.49 -8.89
N MET A 447 10.10 5.03 -7.71
CA MET A 447 8.67 4.92 -7.38
C MET A 447 7.99 6.29 -7.40
N ALA A 448 8.59 7.29 -6.76
CA ALA A 448 8.05 8.65 -6.72
C ALA A 448 7.93 9.27 -8.12
N ARG A 449 8.95 9.09 -8.97
CA ARG A 449 8.92 9.56 -10.36
C ARG A 449 7.88 8.81 -11.20
N GLN A 450 7.72 7.51 -11.00
CA GLN A 450 6.69 6.74 -11.71
C GLN A 450 5.29 7.22 -11.34
N GLN A 451 5.01 7.46 -10.07
CA GLN A 451 3.71 8.02 -9.65
C GLN A 451 3.48 9.41 -10.22
N HIS A 452 4.50 10.28 -10.17
CA HIS A 452 4.40 11.60 -10.79
C HIS A 452 4.14 11.50 -12.30
N TYR A 453 4.83 10.59 -13.01
CA TYR A 453 4.60 10.32 -14.42
C TYR A 453 3.16 9.87 -14.68
N MET A 454 2.61 8.98 -13.86
CA MET A 454 1.23 8.51 -14.01
C MET A 454 0.20 9.64 -13.84
N GLY A 455 0.43 10.58 -12.94
CA GLY A 455 -0.45 11.74 -12.76
C GLY A 455 -0.37 12.79 -13.86
N HIS A 456 0.79 12.93 -14.53
CA HIS A 456 1.06 14.08 -15.40
C HIS A 456 1.32 13.75 -16.88
N THR A 457 1.46 12.46 -17.24
CA THR A 457 1.69 12.06 -18.63
C THR A 457 0.51 12.42 -19.53
N ASP A 458 0.79 12.52 -20.82
CA ASP A 458 -0.24 12.63 -21.84
C ASP A 458 -0.95 11.27 -21.99
N TYR A 459 -2.24 11.27 -21.72
CA TYR A 459 -3.13 10.13 -21.88
C TYR A 459 -3.70 10.02 -23.30
N GLY A 460 -3.52 11.04 -24.15
CA GLY A 460 -4.10 11.11 -25.49
C GLY A 460 -5.52 11.67 -25.49
N PHE A 461 -5.95 12.32 -24.40
CA PHE A 461 -7.18 13.10 -24.32
C PHE A 461 -6.95 14.43 -23.58
N ASP A 462 -7.75 15.44 -23.90
CA ASP A 462 -7.64 16.75 -23.25
C ASP A 462 -8.42 16.78 -21.93
N ARG A 463 -7.69 16.97 -20.84
CA ARG A 463 -8.23 17.11 -19.49
C ARG A 463 -8.13 18.52 -18.93
N SER A 464 -7.55 19.44 -19.71
CA SER A 464 -7.34 20.84 -19.29
C SER A 464 -8.68 21.53 -19.08
N ASN A 465 -8.85 22.18 -17.95
CA ASN A 465 -10.10 22.87 -17.58
C ASN A 465 -11.35 21.99 -17.66
N VAL A 466 -11.23 20.68 -17.44
CA VAL A 466 -12.36 19.78 -17.36
C VAL A 466 -12.71 19.56 -15.87
N PHE A 467 -13.96 19.86 -15.53
CA PHE A 467 -14.50 19.67 -14.18
C PHE A 467 -15.42 18.45 -14.15
N VAL A 468 -15.25 17.57 -13.20
CA VAL A 468 -15.99 16.32 -13.04
C VAL A 468 -16.99 16.45 -11.91
N ILE A 469 -18.23 16.02 -12.13
CA ILE A 469 -19.30 16.03 -11.14
C ILE A 469 -19.88 14.62 -11.06
N PRO A 470 -19.76 13.91 -9.93
CA PRO A 470 -20.47 12.66 -9.70
C PRO A 470 -21.99 12.93 -9.68
N LEU A 471 -22.76 12.15 -10.42
CA LEU A 471 -24.21 12.35 -10.52
C LEU A 471 -24.99 11.89 -9.29
N ASN A 472 -24.49 10.88 -8.58
CA ASN A 472 -25.07 10.33 -7.35
C ASN A 472 -26.60 10.15 -7.45
N GLY A 473 -27.06 9.51 -8.55
CA GLY A 473 -28.49 9.26 -8.81
C GLY A 473 -29.27 10.42 -9.40
N VAL A 474 -28.66 11.58 -9.61
CA VAL A 474 -29.35 12.71 -10.30
C VAL A 474 -29.36 12.48 -11.80
N SER A 475 -30.46 12.83 -12.44
CA SER A 475 -30.55 12.77 -13.89
C SER A 475 -29.51 13.65 -14.57
N ALA A 476 -28.65 13.02 -15.39
CA ALA A 476 -27.64 13.72 -16.18
C ALA A 476 -28.26 14.84 -17.03
N THR A 477 -29.38 14.59 -17.72
CA THR A 477 -30.05 15.54 -18.60
C THR A 477 -30.48 16.81 -17.87
N ARG A 478 -30.99 16.68 -16.64
CA ARG A 478 -31.43 17.83 -15.84
C ARG A 478 -30.24 18.74 -15.49
N LEU A 479 -29.17 18.16 -14.97
CA LEU A 479 -27.98 18.94 -14.62
C LEU A 479 -27.26 19.52 -15.84
N GLN A 480 -27.20 18.77 -16.94
CA GLN A 480 -26.60 19.26 -18.19
C GLN A 480 -27.34 20.52 -18.69
N THR A 481 -28.68 20.53 -18.66
CA THR A 481 -29.48 21.67 -19.12
C THR A 481 -29.20 22.93 -18.30
N GLU A 482 -29.11 22.82 -16.98
CA GLU A 482 -28.84 23.96 -16.09
C GLU A 482 -27.37 24.43 -16.20
N ILE A 483 -26.41 23.50 -16.26
CA ILE A 483 -24.96 23.83 -16.29
C ILE A 483 -24.57 24.42 -17.66
N ASN A 484 -25.12 23.94 -18.76
CA ASN A 484 -24.86 24.50 -20.11
C ASN A 484 -25.26 25.96 -20.26
N GLN A 485 -26.14 26.49 -19.40
CA GLN A 485 -26.58 27.90 -19.42
C GLN A 485 -25.62 28.82 -18.66
N LEU A 486 -24.64 28.29 -17.95
CA LEU A 486 -23.68 29.08 -17.18
C LEU A 486 -22.68 29.77 -18.11
N ALA A 487 -22.46 31.06 -17.88
CA ALA A 487 -21.36 31.78 -18.52
C ALA A 487 -20.04 31.15 -18.13
N GLY A 488 -19.15 30.93 -19.10
CA GLY A 488 -17.86 30.28 -18.89
C GLY A 488 -17.87 28.76 -19.01
N VAL A 489 -19.03 28.13 -19.25
CA VAL A 489 -19.11 26.72 -19.64
C VAL A 489 -19.10 26.61 -21.16
N GLU A 490 -18.14 25.87 -21.69
CA GLU A 490 -18.06 25.64 -23.14
C GLU A 490 -18.95 24.46 -23.55
N ARG A 491 -18.88 23.36 -22.79
CA ARG A 491 -19.63 22.16 -23.14
C ARG A 491 -19.76 21.24 -21.93
N VAL A 492 -20.84 20.48 -21.87
CA VAL A 492 -21.08 19.46 -20.84
C VAL A 492 -21.33 18.12 -21.51
N ALA A 493 -20.72 17.07 -20.97
CA ALA A 493 -20.92 15.69 -21.41
C ALA A 493 -21.22 14.78 -20.24
N ALA A 494 -21.93 13.67 -20.51
CA ALA A 494 -22.23 12.63 -19.53
C ALA A 494 -21.49 11.34 -19.88
N THR A 495 -21.01 10.65 -18.86
CA THR A 495 -20.31 9.38 -19.01
C THR A 495 -20.56 8.43 -17.83
N SER A 496 -20.40 7.14 -18.06
CA SER A 496 -20.52 6.10 -17.04
C SER A 496 -19.26 5.96 -16.17
N ALA A 497 -18.09 6.23 -16.73
CA ALA A 497 -16.80 6.16 -16.03
C ALA A 497 -15.84 7.24 -16.54
N LEU A 498 -14.78 7.47 -15.79
CA LEU A 498 -13.73 8.44 -16.12
C LEU A 498 -12.54 7.73 -16.75
N PHE A 499 -11.92 8.38 -17.76
CA PHE A 499 -10.69 7.87 -18.37
C PHE A 499 -9.50 7.96 -17.40
N GLY A 500 -8.54 7.04 -17.54
CA GLY A 500 -7.39 6.95 -16.65
C GLY A 500 -7.66 6.16 -15.36
N ASP A 501 -8.86 5.63 -15.21
CA ASP A 501 -9.26 4.72 -14.13
C ASP A 501 -9.55 3.30 -14.69
N HIS A 502 -10.26 2.48 -13.93
CA HIS A 502 -10.51 1.05 -14.25
C HIS A 502 -11.59 0.82 -15.33
N GLY A 503 -12.34 1.87 -15.72
CA GLY A 503 -13.45 1.76 -16.66
C GLY A 503 -14.71 1.11 -16.09
N ASP A 504 -15.74 0.90 -16.96
CA ASP A 504 -17.03 0.31 -16.57
C ASP A 504 -17.08 -1.22 -16.58
N GLY A 505 -15.97 -1.85 -16.96
CA GLY A 505 -15.86 -3.31 -17.04
C GLY A 505 -15.65 -3.83 -18.46
N TRP A 506 -15.60 -5.15 -18.55
CA TRP A 506 -15.34 -5.89 -19.78
C TRP A 506 -16.59 -6.55 -20.29
N GLN A 507 -16.77 -6.56 -21.62
CA GLN A 507 -17.81 -7.35 -22.27
C GLN A 507 -17.19 -8.21 -23.38
N THR A 508 -17.80 -9.37 -23.62
CA THR A 508 -17.42 -10.21 -24.74
C THR A 508 -17.97 -9.62 -26.03
N VAL A 509 -17.11 -9.50 -27.02
CA VAL A 509 -17.45 -8.99 -28.34
C VAL A 509 -17.19 -10.09 -29.34
N ARG A 510 -18.17 -10.32 -30.24
CA ARG A 510 -18.06 -11.26 -31.35
C ARG A 510 -18.33 -10.56 -32.68
N ARG A 511 -17.63 -10.98 -33.70
CA ARG A 511 -17.89 -10.52 -35.07
C ARG A 511 -19.18 -11.12 -35.62
N ASP A 512 -19.35 -12.42 -35.39
CA ASP A 512 -20.52 -13.18 -35.85
C ASP A 512 -21.27 -13.80 -34.65
N ARG A 513 -22.58 -13.84 -34.68
CA ARG A 513 -23.41 -14.36 -33.57
C ARG A 513 -23.11 -15.84 -33.26
N SER A 514 -22.74 -16.62 -34.23
CA SER A 514 -22.46 -18.07 -34.14
C SER A 514 -20.96 -18.42 -34.19
N GLY A 515 -20.08 -17.41 -34.33
CA GLY A 515 -18.63 -17.62 -34.52
C GLY A 515 -17.88 -17.92 -33.22
N GLY A 516 -16.84 -18.74 -33.33
CA GLY A 516 -15.97 -19.09 -32.22
C GLY A 516 -15.02 -17.95 -31.78
N ASP A 517 -14.84 -16.94 -32.63
CA ASP A 517 -13.96 -15.79 -32.33
C ASP A 517 -14.62 -14.78 -31.43
N SER A 518 -14.18 -14.74 -30.19
CA SER A 518 -14.63 -13.73 -29.23
C SER A 518 -13.44 -13.02 -28.60
N THR A 519 -13.55 -11.72 -28.46
CA THR A 519 -12.56 -10.86 -27.81
C THR A 519 -13.21 -10.06 -26.69
N GLN A 520 -12.47 -9.76 -25.64
CA GLN A 520 -12.96 -8.89 -24.59
C GLN A 520 -12.64 -7.42 -24.93
N ALA A 521 -13.63 -6.54 -24.70
CA ALA A 521 -13.45 -5.10 -24.84
C ALA A 521 -13.96 -4.37 -23.61
N HIS A 522 -13.34 -3.25 -23.30
CA HIS A 522 -13.91 -2.29 -22.35
C HIS A 522 -15.11 -1.61 -22.95
N ILE A 523 -16.15 -1.44 -22.14
CA ILE A 523 -17.33 -0.66 -22.53
C ILE A 523 -17.36 0.63 -21.71
N PHE A 524 -17.62 1.74 -22.40
CA PHE A 524 -17.92 3.03 -21.78
C PHE A 524 -19.25 3.55 -22.35
N SER A 525 -20.12 4.01 -21.47
CA SER A 525 -21.31 4.71 -21.90
C SER A 525 -21.05 6.21 -21.89
N MET A 526 -21.41 6.88 -22.95
CA MET A 526 -21.18 8.31 -23.13
C MET A 526 -22.28 8.98 -23.96
N ASP A 527 -22.39 10.29 -23.82
CA ASP A 527 -23.13 11.11 -24.79
C ASP A 527 -22.23 11.61 -25.93
N ALA A 528 -22.83 12.17 -26.97
CA ALA A 528 -22.13 12.65 -28.15
C ALA A 528 -21.12 13.78 -27.84
N ASN A 529 -21.29 14.50 -26.73
CA ASN A 529 -20.46 15.64 -26.40
C ASN A 529 -19.11 15.22 -25.83
N LEU A 530 -18.99 14.00 -25.27
CA LEU A 530 -17.79 13.57 -24.58
C LEU A 530 -16.54 13.56 -25.47
N THR A 531 -16.69 13.19 -26.75
CA THR A 531 -15.59 13.24 -27.73
C THR A 531 -14.99 14.64 -27.85
N SER A 532 -15.83 15.67 -27.87
CA SER A 532 -15.38 17.06 -27.96
C SER A 532 -14.92 17.66 -26.64
N VAL A 533 -15.52 17.28 -25.50
CA VAL A 533 -15.09 17.69 -24.15
C VAL A 533 -13.69 17.16 -23.85
N MET A 534 -13.43 15.93 -24.24
CA MET A 534 -12.15 15.24 -24.00
C MET A 534 -11.17 15.34 -25.19
N GLY A 535 -11.51 16.07 -26.24
CA GLY A 535 -10.66 16.27 -27.40
C GLY A 535 -10.26 14.97 -28.11
N LEU A 536 -11.15 13.96 -28.15
CA LEU A 536 -10.85 12.67 -28.77
C LEU A 536 -10.81 12.81 -30.31
N SER A 537 -9.72 12.36 -30.90
CA SER A 537 -9.51 12.42 -32.34
C SER A 537 -10.14 11.22 -33.06
N MET A 538 -10.92 11.50 -34.10
CA MET A 538 -11.57 10.46 -34.92
C MET A 538 -10.74 10.20 -36.18
N ILE A 539 -10.49 8.94 -36.49
CA ILE A 539 -9.75 8.50 -37.68
C ILE A 539 -10.68 8.30 -38.86
N ALA A 540 -11.85 7.69 -38.63
CA ALA A 540 -12.82 7.38 -39.68
C ALA A 540 -14.25 7.40 -39.13
N GLY A 541 -15.22 7.64 -40.00
CA GLY A 541 -16.65 7.65 -39.66
C GLY A 541 -17.13 8.95 -39.05
N HIS A 542 -18.14 8.86 -38.19
CA HIS A 542 -18.79 9.99 -37.55
C HIS A 542 -19.10 9.70 -36.06
N ASN A 543 -19.30 10.76 -35.30
CA ASN A 543 -19.62 10.66 -33.86
C ASN A 543 -21.03 10.08 -33.66
N LEU A 544 -21.33 9.69 -32.42
CA LEU A 544 -22.67 9.29 -32.02
C LEU A 544 -23.67 10.44 -32.23
N PRO A 545 -24.93 10.12 -32.58
CA PRO A 545 -25.95 11.17 -32.73
C PRO A 545 -26.27 11.84 -31.38
N ALA A 546 -26.55 13.13 -31.43
CA ALA A 546 -26.85 13.93 -30.23
C ALA A 546 -28.23 13.62 -29.61
N SER A 547 -29.15 13.01 -30.38
CA SER A 547 -30.50 12.70 -29.90
C SER A 547 -30.65 11.25 -29.46
N ALA A 548 -31.33 11.05 -28.34
CA ALA A 548 -31.71 9.74 -27.85
C ALA A 548 -32.79 9.13 -28.77
N SER A 549 -32.38 8.31 -29.71
CA SER A 549 -33.28 7.47 -30.52
C SER A 549 -32.90 6.01 -30.36
N ASP A 550 -33.80 5.08 -30.58
CA ASP A 550 -33.49 3.63 -30.52
C ASP A 550 -32.37 3.26 -31.48
N SER A 551 -32.25 3.97 -32.61
CA SER A 551 -31.13 3.83 -33.54
C SER A 551 -29.78 4.30 -32.96
N ALA A 552 -29.78 5.35 -32.12
CA ALA A 552 -28.57 5.83 -31.46
C ALA A 552 -27.98 4.81 -30.46
N SER A 553 -28.82 4.02 -29.81
CA SER A 553 -28.39 2.99 -28.85
C SER A 553 -27.67 1.81 -29.52
N ARG A 554 -27.82 1.60 -30.81
CA ARG A 554 -27.18 0.57 -31.63
C ARG A 554 -25.86 1.02 -32.28
N LEU A 555 -25.53 2.32 -32.22
CA LEU A 555 -24.28 2.85 -32.76
C LEU A 555 -23.21 2.87 -31.72
N VAL A 556 -21.99 2.53 -32.14
CA VAL A 556 -20.82 2.52 -31.26
C VAL A 556 -19.61 3.20 -31.90
N LEU A 557 -18.78 3.84 -31.06
CA LEU A 557 -17.41 4.20 -31.42
C LEU A 557 -16.46 3.15 -30.89
N ILE A 558 -15.41 2.85 -31.64
CA ILE A 558 -14.35 1.92 -31.22
C ILE A 558 -12.99 2.60 -31.38
N ASN A 559 -11.97 2.08 -30.70
CA ASN A 559 -10.59 2.56 -30.89
C ASN A 559 -9.85 1.72 -31.95
N GLU A 560 -8.64 2.14 -32.39
CA GLU A 560 -7.84 1.40 -33.36
C GLU A 560 -7.50 0.00 -32.88
N GLU A 561 -7.23 -0.17 -31.58
CA GLU A 561 -6.92 -1.50 -31.02
C GLU A 561 -8.12 -2.46 -31.18
N ALA A 562 -9.35 -1.96 -31.05
CA ALA A 562 -10.54 -2.78 -31.33
C ALA A 562 -10.62 -3.19 -32.81
N VAL A 563 -10.27 -2.30 -33.75
CA VAL A 563 -10.19 -2.65 -35.19
C VAL A 563 -9.20 -3.79 -35.43
N ARG A 564 -8.02 -3.72 -34.77
CA ARG A 564 -7.00 -4.77 -34.85
C ARG A 564 -7.46 -6.08 -34.24
N SER A 565 -7.94 -6.01 -33.00
CA SER A 565 -8.31 -7.19 -32.20
C SER A 565 -9.55 -7.92 -32.72
N PHE A 566 -10.48 -7.21 -33.37
CA PHE A 566 -11.67 -7.82 -33.97
C PHE A 566 -11.47 -8.20 -35.44
N HIS A 567 -10.26 -8.01 -35.98
CA HIS A 567 -9.91 -8.32 -37.38
C HIS A 567 -10.83 -7.65 -38.41
N LEU A 568 -11.17 -6.35 -38.18
CA LEU A 568 -12.11 -5.58 -39.03
C LEU A 568 -11.46 -4.96 -40.28
N GLY A 569 -10.17 -5.25 -40.51
CA GLY A 569 -9.40 -4.68 -41.63
C GLY A 569 -8.76 -3.34 -41.21
N ASN A 570 -9.13 -2.24 -41.89
CA ASN A 570 -8.68 -0.89 -41.55
C ASN A 570 -9.82 -0.04 -40.96
N ALA A 571 -9.50 1.13 -40.42
CA ALA A 571 -10.48 2.01 -39.78
C ALA A 571 -11.67 2.38 -40.70
N GLY A 572 -11.41 2.63 -41.99
CA GLY A 572 -12.46 2.91 -42.96
C GLY A 572 -13.34 1.70 -43.28
N ALA A 573 -12.75 0.51 -43.36
CA ALA A 573 -13.46 -0.73 -43.61
C ALA A 573 -14.31 -1.19 -42.42
N ALA A 574 -13.95 -0.79 -41.20
CA ALA A 574 -14.69 -1.11 -39.98
C ALA A 574 -16.04 -0.37 -39.89
N ILE A 575 -16.16 0.81 -40.54
CA ILE A 575 -17.38 1.61 -40.48
C ILE A 575 -18.55 0.85 -41.10
N GLY A 576 -19.68 0.85 -40.40
CA GLY A 576 -20.90 0.17 -40.81
C GLY A 576 -20.95 -1.33 -40.56
N GLN A 577 -19.84 -1.95 -40.15
CA GLN A 577 -19.84 -3.35 -39.73
C GLN A 577 -20.62 -3.52 -38.42
N THR A 578 -21.26 -4.67 -38.30
CA THR A 578 -22.00 -5.06 -37.07
C THR A 578 -21.15 -5.99 -36.25
N ILE A 579 -21.11 -5.73 -34.95
CA ILE A 579 -20.51 -6.60 -33.93
C ILE A 579 -21.52 -6.95 -32.85
N TRP A 580 -21.31 -8.06 -32.16
CA TRP A 580 -22.22 -8.58 -31.14
C TRP A 580 -21.65 -8.39 -29.74
N LEU A 581 -22.41 -7.76 -28.86
CA LEU A 581 -22.08 -7.61 -27.43
C LEU A 581 -22.81 -8.68 -26.63
N ASN A 582 -22.10 -9.47 -25.85
CA ASN A 582 -22.64 -10.51 -24.95
C ASN A 582 -23.68 -11.44 -25.62
N ASP A 583 -23.44 -11.84 -26.87
CA ASP A 583 -24.28 -12.78 -27.63
C ASP A 583 -25.74 -12.32 -27.91
N SER A 584 -26.14 -11.16 -27.39
CA SER A 584 -27.56 -10.74 -27.45
C SER A 584 -27.80 -9.40 -28.12
N THR A 585 -26.81 -8.52 -28.14
CA THR A 585 -26.98 -7.15 -28.62
C THR A 585 -26.10 -6.89 -29.83
N ASP A 586 -26.74 -6.68 -30.98
CA ASP A 586 -26.06 -6.22 -32.19
C ASP A 586 -25.85 -4.71 -32.15
N VAL A 587 -24.63 -4.26 -32.48
CA VAL A 587 -24.26 -2.86 -32.57
C VAL A 587 -23.46 -2.59 -33.84
N GLN A 588 -23.65 -1.42 -34.43
CA GLN A 588 -23.01 -1.01 -35.67
C GLN A 588 -21.94 0.04 -35.38
N ILE A 589 -20.77 -0.11 -35.98
CA ILE A 589 -19.64 0.79 -35.84
C ILE A 589 -19.92 2.07 -36.62
N ALA A 590 -20.08 3.20 -35.92
CA ALA A 590 -20.27 4.53 -36.46
C ALA A 590 -18.95 5.27 -36.70
N GLY A 591 -17.97 5.06 -35.86
CA GLY A 591 -16.67 5.73 -35.97
C GLY A 591 -15.55 5.01 -35.27
N VAL A 592 -14.33 5.33 -35.69
CA VAL A 592 -13.09 4.81 -35.15
C VAL A 592 -12.28 5.97 -34.58
N LEU A 593 -11.91 5.87 -33.30
CA LEU A 593 -11.08 6.84 -32.56
C LEU A 593 -9.60 6.42 -32.61
N ASN A 594 -8.71 7.40 -32.53
CA ASN A 594 -7.30 7.16 -32.23
C ASN A 594 -7.18 6.39 -30.91
N ASP A 595 -6.18 5.56 -30.78
CA ASP A 595 -5.82 4.92 -29.52
C ASP A 595 -5.42 5.97 -28.47
N PHE A 596 -6.00 5.88 -27.29
CA PHE A 596 -5.66 6.70 -26.13
C PHE A 596 -5.68 5.86 -24.85
N LYS A 597 -4.98 6.32 -23.82
CA LYS A 597 -4.83 5.59 -22.55
C LYS A 597 -6.06 5.81 -21.67
N PHE A 598 -7.12 5.10 -21.91
CA PHE A 598 -8.39 5.25 -21.19
C PHE A 598 -8.43 4.52 -19.85
N THR A 599 -7.50 3.59 -19.60
CA THR A 599 -7.33 2.90 -18.32
C THR A 599 -6.06 3.36 -17.60
N THR A 600 -5.75 2.75 -16.45
CA THR A 600 -4.51 3.00 -15.70
C THR A 600 -3.29 2.60 -16.52
N LEU A 601 -2.17 3.27 -16.31
CA LEU A 601 -0.91 3.01 -17.06
C LEU A 601 -0.24 1.66 -16.74
N VAL A 602 -0.85 0.87 -15.85
CA VAL A 602 -0.44 -0.52 -15.57
C VAL A 602 -0.71 -1.41 -16.77
N TRP A 603 -1.77 -1.12 -17.54
CA TRP A 603 -2.22 -1.94 -18.66
C TRP A 603 -1.90 -1.28 -20.01
N LYS A 604 -1.65 -2.12 -21.02
CA LYS A 604 -1.59 -1.63 -22.41
C LYS A 604 -2.98 -1.20 -22.88
N ILE A 605 -3.02 -0.34 -23.89
CA ILE A 605 -4.26 -0.01 -24.57
C ILE A 605 -4.92 -1.29 -25.06
N SER A 606 -6.17 -1.45 -24.77
CA SER A 606 -6.99 -2.62 -25.09
C SER A 606 -8.19 -2.23 -25.95
N PRO A 607 -8.93 -3.17 -26.54
CA PRO A 607 -10.14 -2.87 -27.28
C PRO A 607 -11.13 -2.07 -26.43
N LEU A 608 -11.64 -0.97 -27.02
CA LEU A 608 -12.58 -0.06 -26.37
C LEU A 608 -13.82 0.10 -27.26
N ILE A 609 -14.98 0.04 -26.64
CA ILE A 609 -16.29 0.34 -27.25
C ILE A 609 -16.98 1.42 -26.46
N MET A 610 -17.40 2.47 -27.12
CA MET A 610 -18.13 3.59 -26.52
C MET A 610 -19.53 3.67 -27.15
N ARG A 611 -20.57 3.68 -26.31
CA ARG A 611 -21.99 3.65 -26.74
C ARG A 611 -22.83 4.64 -25.99
N TYR A 612 -24.00 4.98 -26.54
CA TYR A 612 -24.97 5.80 -25.85
C TYR A 612 -25.90 4.94 -24.97
N GLN A 613 -25.78 5.07 -23.66
CA GLN A 613 -26.64 4.36 -22.71
C GLN A 613 -26.89 5.22 -21.45
N PRO A 614 -27.86 6.15 -21.50
CA PRO A 614 -28.06 7.16 -20.44
C PRO A 614 -28.35 6.60 -19.06
N ALA A 615 -28.95 5.41 -18.98
CA ALA A 615 -29.25 4.75 -17.70
C ALA A 615 -28.02 4.40 -16.86
N THR A 616 -26.84 4.36 -17.50
CA THR A 616 -25.59 4.02 -16.84
C THR A 616 -24.68 5.23 -16.54
N PHE A 617 -25.11 6.43 -16.88
CA PHE A 617 -24.32 7.64 -16.62
C PHE A 617 -24.14 7.87 -15.13
N ARG A 618 -22.90 8.11 -14.71
CA ARG A 618 -22.49 8.33 -13.31
C ARG A 618 -21.79 9.66 -13.10
N TYR A 619 -21.27 10.26 -14.17
CA TYR A 619 -20.50 11.50 -14.12
C TYR A 619 -20.94 12.48 -15.19
N LEU A 620 -20.87 13.78 -14.85
CA LEU A 620 -20.80 14.86 -15.83
C LEU A 620 -19.37 15.37 -15.91
N THR A 621 -18.91 15.60 -17.13
CA THR A 621 -17.65 16.29 -17.43
C THR A 621 -17.98 17.63 -18.06
N VAL A 622 -17.48 18.71 -17.45
CA VAL A 622 -17.78 20.08 -17.84
C VAL A 622 -16.50 20.75 -18.36
N LYS A 623 -16.46 21.11 -19.63
CA LYS A 623 -15.37 21.91 -20.20
C LYS A 623 -15.61 23.37 -19.85
N VAL A 624 -14.66 23.98 -19.17
CA VAL A 624 -14.71 25.35 -18.69
C VAL A 624 -13.76 26.21 -19.52
N ALA A 625 -14.23 27.37 -19.96
CA ALA A 625 -13.42 28.34 -20.70
C ALA A 625 -12.26 28.88 -19.87
N SER A 626 -11.18 29.24 -20.52
CA SER A 626 -9.97 29.80 -19.91
C SER A 626 -10.23 31.23 -19.38
N GLY A 627 -10.95 31.36 -18.29
CA GLY A 627 -11.26 32.64 -17.66
C GLY A 627 -11.17 32.56 -16.13
N ASN A 628 -12.33 32.36 -15.50
CA ASN A 628 -12.40 32.23 -14.04
C ASN A 628 -12.99 30.87 -13.64
N PRO A 629 -12.18 29.80 -13.59
CA PRO A 629 -12.65 28.44 -13.31
C PRO A 629 -13.29 28.29 -11.93
N GLU A 630 -12.85 29.05 -10.92
CA GLU A 630 -13.42 29.01 -9.57
C GLU A 630 -14.81 29.66 -9.48
N GLU A 631 -15.09 30.64 -10.32
CA GLU A 631 -16.44 31.22 -10.42
C GLU A 631 -17.43 30.23 -11.01
N VAL A 632 -17.04 29.53 -12.08
CA VAL A 632 -17.85 28.46 -12.70
C VAL A 632 -18.06 27.33 -11.70
N ARG A 633 -17.01 26.87 -11.00
CA ARG A 633 -17.13 25.85 -9.93
C ARG A 633 -18.13 26.27 -8.86
N SER A 634 -18.04 27.53 -8.40
CA SER A 634 -18.96 28.07 -7.39
C SER A 634 -20.40 28.16 -7.91
N ALA A 635 -20.59 28.49 -9.19
CA ALA A 635 -21.92 28.52 -9.83
C ALA A 635 -22.50 27.10 -9.92
N ILE A 636 -21.69 26.11 -10.35
CA ILE A 636 -22.11 24.70 -10.39
C ILE A 636 -22.48 24.21 -8.98
N ALA A 637 -21.69 24.56 -7.96
CA ALA A 637 -21.98 24.18 -6.57
C ALA A 637 -23.33 24.76 -6.09
N ARG A 638 -23.70 25.99 -6.52
CA ARG A 638 -25.02 26.55 -6.23
C ARG A 638 -26.16 25.80 -6.92
N ILE A 639 -25.97 25.37 -8.17
CA ILE A 639 -26.94 24.54 -8.87
C ILE A 639 -27.07 23.21 -8.15
N TRP A 640 -25.96 22.55 -7.83
CA TRP A 640 -25.94 21.28 -7.10
C TRP A 640 -26.73 21.39 -5.79
N LYS A 641 -26.47 22.40 -4.97
CA LYS A 641 -27.18 22.63 -3.71
C LYS A 641 -28.69 22.81 -3.88
N ARG A 642 -29.13 23.30 -5.03
CA ARG A 642 -30.58 23.45 -5.35
C ARG A 642 -31.19 22.11 -5.76
N VAL A 643 -30.43 21.29 -6.49
CA VAL A 643 -30.88 19.98 -7.00
C VAL A 643 -30.76 18.90 -5.92
N GLN A 644 -29.67 18.95 -5.16
CA GLN A 644 -29.35 18.03 -4.07
C GLN A 644 -29.00 18.80 -2.77
N PRO A 645 -30.01 19.30 -2.03
CA PRO A 645 -29.81 20.17 -0.86
C PRO A 645 -29.03 19.49 0.27
N TYR A 646 -29.08 18.16 0.34
CA TYR A 646 -28.56 17.36 1.45
C TYR A 646 -27.25 16.68 1.15
N GLU A 647 -26.82 16.67 -0.10
CA GLU A 647 -25.60 16.04 -0.52
C GLU A 647 -24.46 17.07 -0.70
N PRO A 648 -23.28 16.85 -0.10
CA PRO A 648 -22.16 17.75 -0.30
C PRO A 648 -21.73 17.74 -1.78
N PHE A 649 -21.34 18.90 -2.27
CA PHE A 649 -20.82 19.02 -3.63
C PHE A 649 -19.45 18.37 -3.74
N ALA A 650 -19.34 17.28 -4.48
CA ALA A 650 -18.15 16.47 -4.67
C ALA A 650 -17.47 16.68 -6.04
N GLY A 651 -17.70 17.85 -6.67
CA GLY A 651 -17.05 18.15 -7.95
C GLY A 651 -15.54 18.36 -7.80
N ILE A 652 -14.77 17.83 -8.74
CA ILE A 652 -13.30 17.82 -8.75
C ILE A 652 -12.77 18.14 -10.15
N TRP A 653 -11.61 18.81 -10.23
CA TRP A 653 -10.90 18.98 -11.49
C TRP A 653 -10.32 17.65 -11.97
N TYR A 654 -10.37 17.38 -13.27
CA TYR A 654 -9.92 16.12 -13.86
C TYR A 654 -8.45 15.83 -13.56
N ASP A 655 -7.58 16.87 -13.60
CA ASP A 655 -6.18 16.74 -13.23
C ASP A 655 -5.99 16.34 -11.76
N THR A 656 -6.79 16.92 -10.86
CA THR A 656 -6.77 16.57 -9.44
C THR A 656 -7.25 15.13 -9.24
N PHE A 657 -8.34 14.73 -9.93
CA PHE A 657 -8.84 13.36 -9.91
C PHE A 657 -7.75 12.34 -10.31
N LEU A 658 -7.05 12.57 -11.45
CA LEU A 658 -5.99 11.67 -11.88
C LEU A 658 -4.78 11.66 -10.93
N ASN A 659 -4.42 12.83 -10.41
CA ASN A 659 -3.36 12.91 -9.41
C ASN A 659 -3.72 12.13 -8.14
N ASP A 660 -4.90 12.34 -7.59
CA ASP A 660 -5.36 11.64 -6.38
C ASP A 660 -5.48 10.13 -6.60
N ARG A 661 -5.91 9.74 -7.82
CA ARG A 661 -6.06 8.33 -8.19
C ARG A 661 -4.72 7.60 -8.29
N HIS A 662 -3.69 8.27 -8.78
CA HIS A 662 -2.37 7.66 -9.04
C HIS A 662 -1.32 8.03 -8.00
N SER A 663 -1.55 9.02 -7.15
CA SER A 663 -0.63 9.38 -6.08
C SER A 663 -0.93 8.58 -4.82
N HIS A 664 -0.19 7.52 -4.61
CA HIS A 664 -0.13 6.85 -3.30
C HIS A 664 0.79 7.64 -2.36
N THR A 665 0.39 8.89 -2.06
CA THR A 665 1.20 9.84 -1.28
C THR A 665 1.54 9.32 0.11
N ASP A 666 0.62 8.59 0.74
CA ASP A 666 0.82 8.04 2.08
C ASP A 666 1.87 6.91 2.08
N ASP A 667 1.86 6.03 1.08
CA ASP A 667 2.87 4.98 0.93
C ASP A 667 4.25 5.59 0.66
N LEU A 668 4.33 6.61 -0.20
CA LEU A 668 5.58 7.33 -0.45
C LEU A 668 6.08 8.08 0.78
N ALA A 669 5.19 8.73 1.55
CA ALA A 669 5.55 9.43 2.77
C ALA A 669 6.11 8.46 3.82
N PHE A 670 5.52 7.28 3.96
CA PHE A 670 6.02 6.24 4.84
C PHE A 670 7.40 5.72 4.39
N LEU A 671 7.59 5.41 3.11
CA LEU A 671 8.88 5.01 2.56
C LEU A 671 9.94 6.12 2.70
N ALA A 672 9.56 7.38 2.48
CA ALA A 672 10.46 8.52 2.68
C ALA A 672 10.90 8.65 4.16
N LEU A 673 10.00 8.42 5.10
CA LEU A 673 10.34 8.35 6.53
C LEU A 673 11.38 7.26 6.80
N LEU A 674 11.17 6.05 6.29
CA LEU A 674 12.08 4.93 6.50
C LEU A 674 13.47 5.19 5.92
N ILE A 675 13.54 5.76 4.72
CA ILE A 675 14.81 6.11 4.08
C ILE A 675 15.49 7.28 4.79
N GLY A 676 14.72 8.25 5.25
CA GLY A 676 15.21 9.34 6.10
C GLY A 676 15.86 8.83 7.39
N LEU A 677 15.25 7.84 8.04
CA LEU A 677 15.83 7.16 9.21
C LEU A 677 17.11 6.40 8.84
N ALA A 678 17.09 5.61 7.76
CA ALA A 678 18.27 4.86 7.32
C ALA A 678 19.44 5.78 6.97
N LEU A 679 19.19 6.88 6.27
CA LEU A 679 20.19 7.88 5.92
C LEU A 679 20.72 8.63 7.16
N SER A 680 19.84 8.95 8.11
CA SER A 680 20.25 9.56 9.38
C SER A 680 21.15 8.65 10.18
N ILE A 681 20.84 7.33 10.25
CA ILE A 681 21.70 6.33 10.90
C ILE A 681 23.06 6.28 10.20
N ALA A 682 23.08 6.30 8.85
CA ALA A 682 24.34 6.27 8.09
C ALA A 682 25.21 7.51 8.35
N CYS A 683 24.61 8.71 8.30
CA CYS A 683 25.30 9.97 8.55
C CYS A 683 25.81 10.08 10.00
N LEU A 684 24.99 9.68 10.97
CA LEU A 684 25.39 9.67 12.38
C LEU A 684 26.52 8.67 12.64
N GLY A 685 26.49 7.51 11.99
CA GLY A 685 27.59 6.52 12.05
C GLY A 685 28.89 7.06 11.50
N LEU A 686 28.82 7.71 10.33
CA LEU A 686 29.97 8.37 9.72
C LEU A 686 30.50 9.50 10.62
N LEU A 687 29.62 10.34 11.16
CA LEU A 687 29.98 11.43 12.07
C LEU A 687 30.74 10.91 13.30
N GLY A 688 30.23 9.86 13.92
CA GLY A 688 30.88 9.24 15.09
C GLY A 688 32.26 8.66 14.75
N MET A 689 32.38 8.01 13.60
CA MET A 689 33.63 7.43 13.14
C MET A 689 34.64 8.51 12.72
N VAL A 690 34.23 9.53 11.99
CA VAL A 690 35.10 10.65 11.62
C VAL A 690 35.61 11.35 12.89
N THR A 691 34.72 11.65 13.84
CA THR A 691 35.10 12.27 15.12
C THR A 691 36.19 11.47 15.83
N TYR A 692 35.99 10.16 15.97
CA TYR A 692 36.99 9.30 16.62
C TYR A 692 38.30 9.23 15.83
N THR A 693 38.25 9.11 14.51
CA THR A 693 39.47 9.07 13.67
C THR A 693 40.25 10.37 13.79
N MET A 694 39.53 11.51 13.87
CA MET A 694 40.18 12.81 14.09
C MET A 694 40.83 12.93 15.46
N GLU A 695 40.21 12.46 16.53
CA GLU A 695 40.79 12.41 17.87
C GLU A 695 42.14 11.63 17.88
N LEU A 696 42.19 10.48 17.19
CA LEU A 696 43.43 9.69 17.09
C LEU A 696 44.52 10.36 16.25
N ARG A 697 44.16 11.13 15.24
CA ARG A 697 45.10 11.80 14.33
C ARG A 697 45.44 13.25 14.72
N THR A 698 44.93 13.75 15.84
CA THR A 698 45.10 15.15 16.26
C THR A 698 46.57 15.52 16.38
N LYS A 699 47.43 14.65 16.95
CA LYS A 699 48.89 14.88 17.01
C LYS A 699 49.55 14.91 15.64
N GLU A 700 49.19 14.01 14.73
CA GLU A 700 49.68 14.01 13.34
C GLU A 700 49.32 15.31 12.61
N VAL A 701 48.05 15.78 12.78
CA VAL A 701 47.59 17.05 12.22
C VAL A 701 48.37 18.23 12.79
N ALA A 702 48.57 18.26 14.11
CA ALA A 702 49.37 19.31 14.75
C ALA A 702 50.79 19.36 14.24
N VAL A 703 51.48 18.24 14.12
CA VAL A 703 52.85 18.16 13.55
C VAL A 703 52.88 18.69 12.11
N ARG A 704 51.93 18.28 11.24
CA ARG A 704 51.87 18.75 9.86
C ARG A 704 51.62 20.26 9.76
N LYS A 705 50.74 20.81 10.62
CA LYS A 705 50.51 22.26 10.69
C LYS A 705 51.79 23.03 11.10
N VAL A 706 52.52 22.53 12.09
CA VAL A 706 53.80 23.12 12.48
C VAL A 706 54.81 23.05 11.34
N MET A 707 54.78 22.00 10.50
CA MET A 707 55.60 21.86 9.28
C MET A 707 55.10 22.70 8.08
N GLY A 708 54.04 23.51 8.25
CA GLY A 708 53.58 24.44 7.24
C GLY A 708 52.42 23.91 6.33
N ALA A 709 51.81 22.81 6.66
CA ALA A 709 50.67 22.31 5.88
C ALA A 709 49.46 23.24 5.98
N ARG A 710 48.82 23.56 4.83
CA ARG A 710 47.64 24.40 4.74
C ARG A 710 46.42 23.63 5.23
N ILE A 711 45.41 24.34 5.74
CA ILE A 711 44.18 23.74 6.29
C ILE A 711 43.42 22.91 5.21
N ASP A 712 43.34 23.39 3.98
CA ASP A 712 42.73 22.70 2.85
C ASP A 712 43.38 21.35 2.53
N GLN A 713 44.72 21.28 2.58
CA GLN A 713 45.47 20.06 2.37
C GLN A 713 45.21 19.01 3.48
N VAL A 714 45.12 19.45 4.73
CA VAL A 714 44.80 18.60 5.85
C VAL A 714 43.37 18.07 5.75
N ILE A 715 42.41 18.93 5.43
CA ILE A 715 41.03 18.52 5.23
C ILE A 715 40.94 17.47 4.11
N TRP A 716 41.52 17.74 2.96
CA TRP A 716 41.52 16.83 1.82
C TRP A 716 42.09 15.45 2.17
N LEU A 717 43.28 15.44 2.79
CA LEU A 717 43.95 14.20 3.18
C LEU A 717 43.09 13.34 4.12
N LEU A 718 42.48 13.96 5.13
CA LEU A 718 41.67 13.27 6.11
C LEU A 718 40.29 12.83 5.55
N SER A 719 39.72 13.60 4.64
CA SER A 719 38.42 13.30 4.04
C SER A 719 38.48 12.25 2.94
N TRP A 720 39.61 12.18 2.21
CA TRP A 720 39.79 11.32 1.03
C TRP A 720 39.56 9.83 1.31
N ASP A 721 40.00 9.36 2.46
CA ASP A 721 39.78 7.95 2.85
C ASP A 721 38.28 7.60 3.00
N PHE A 722 37.47 8.53 3.47
CA PHE A 722 36.02 8.36 3.58
C PHE A 722 35.30 8.52 2.23
N VAL A 723 35.76 9.46 1.41
CA VAL A 723 35.22 9.65 0.05
C VAL A 723 35.42 8.38 -0.78
N LYS A 724 36.57 7.71 -0.69
CA LYS A 724 36.78 6.41 -1.35
C LYS A 724 35.74 5.35 -0.93
N LEU A 725 35.36 5.31 0.33
CA LEU A 725 34.35 4.36 0.81
C LEU A 725 32.97 4.66 0.21
N LEU A 726 32.61 5.95 0.08
CA LEU A 726 31.36 6.37 -0.56
C LEU A 726 31.35 6.05 -2.06
N LEU A 727 32.51 6.25 -2.75
CA LEU A 727 32.64 5.87 -4.16
C LEU A 727 32.47 4.37 -4.39
N ILE A 728 33.07 3.53 -3.53
CA ILE A 728 32.89 2.07 -3.59
C ILE A 728 31.44 1.69 -3.30
N ALA A 729 30.81 2.31 -2.30
CA ALA A 729 29.41 2.08 -1.99
C ALA A 729 28.50 2.44 -3.19
N GLY A 730 28.81 3.56 -3.88
CA GLY A 730 28.11 3.96 -5.11
C GLY A 730 28.29 2.96 -6.24
N ALA A 731 29.51 2.46 -6.44
CA ALA A 731 29.80 1.46 -7.48
C ALA A 731 29.03 0.15 -7.28
N ILE A 732 28.69 -0.21 -6.05
CA ILE A 732 27.88 -1.38 -5.72
C ILE A 732 26.37 -1.06 -5.81
N ALA A 733 25.96 0.05 -5.22
CA ALA A 733 24.54 0.37 -5.06
C ALA A 733 23.87 0.83 -6.37
N ILE A 734 24.57 1.52 -7.25
CA ILE A 734 24.01 2.03 -8.51
C ILE A 734 23.54 0.89 -9.42
N PRO A 735 24.34 -0.14 -9.72
CA PRO A 735 23.87 -1.26 -10.54
C PRO A 735 22.71 -2.04 -9.90
N LEU A 736 22.78 -2.28 -8.58
CA LEU A 736 21.71 -2.98 -7.86
C LEU A 736 20.42 -2.15 -7.83
N GLY A 737 20.51 -0.86 -7.56
CA GLY A 737 19.37 0.05 -7.55
C GLY A 737 18.75 0.22 -8.94
N TYR A 738 19.58 0.27 -9.99
CA TYR A 738 19.12 0.26 -11.38
C TYR A 738 18.33 -1.03 -11.69
N LEU A 739 18.89 -2.19 -11.35
CA LEU A 739 18.25 -3.49 -11.59
C LEU A 739 16.91 -3.59 -10.84
N ALA A 740 16.90 -3.28 -9.55
CA ALA A 740 15.67 -3.34 -8.76
C ALA A 740 14.59 -2.37 -9.27
N SER A 741 15.00 -1.13 -9.61
CA SER A 741 14.08 -0.14 -10.16
C SER A 741 13.55 -0.57 -11.54
N SER A 742 14.39 -1.12 -12.41
CA SER A 742 13.96 -1.60 -13.72
C SER A 742 13.00 -2.78 -13.60
N LEU A 743 13.26 -3.73 -12.70
CA LEU A 743 12.34 -4.85 -12.43
C LEU A 743 10.99 -4.36 -11.90
N PHE A 744 10.98 -3.41 -10.97
CA PHE A 744 9.74 -2.80 -10.47
C PHE A 744 8.97 -2.12 -11.61
N LEU A 745 9.64 -1.37 -12.47
CA LEU A 745 9.01 -0.63 -13.55
C LEU A 745 8.41 -1.54 -14.64
N THR A 746 8.88 -2.78 -14.80
CA THR A 746 8.27 -3.74 -15.76
C THR A 746 6.84 -4.14 -15.39
N THR A 747 6.38 -3.88 -14.16
CA THR A 747 4.98 -4.10 -13.77
C THR A 747 4.01 -3.10 -14.43
N PHE A 748 4.53 -1.99 -14.99
CA PHE A 748 3.74 -0.97 -15.67
C PHE A 748 3.94 -1.09 -17.18
N ALA A 749 2.86 -1.08 -17.94
CA ALA A 749 2.95 -1.07 -19.41
C ALA A 749 3.57 0.25 -19.92
N TYR A 750 3.32 1.35 -19.21
CA TYR A 750 3.87 2.68 -19.50
C TYR A 750 4.64 3.18 -18.28
N HIS A 751 5.94 3.28 -18.42
CA HIS A 751 6.82 3.64 -17.31
C HIS A 751 7.95 4.60 -17.72
N ILE A 752 8.53 5.25 -16.71
CA ILE A 752 9.73 6.08 -16.90
C ILE A 752 10.95 5.20 -17.19
N SER A 753 11.97 5.81 -17.78
CA SER A 753 13.30 5.18 -17.87
C SER A 753 14.16 5.58 -16.67
N VAL A 754 14.90 4.62 -16.11
CA VAL A 754 15.91 4.90 -15.07
C VAL A 754 17.15 5.46 -15.75
N GLY A 755 17.20 6.78 -15.89
CA GLY A 755 18.31 7.48 -16.57
C GLY A 755 19.51 7.75 -15.66
N ALA A 756 20.67 7.99 -16.27
CA ALA A 756 21.91 8.34 -15.57
C ALA A 756 21.77 9.62 -14.71
N SER A 757 20.93 10.57 -15.11
CA SER A 757 20.66 11.80 -14.36
C SER A 757 20.03 11.52 -12.99
N MET A 758 19.10 10.57 -12.91
CA MET A 758 18.46 10.17 -11.66
C MET A 758 19.44 9.46 -10.73
N LEU A 759 20.21 8.51 -11.27
CA LEU A 759 21.26 7.81 -10.52
C LEU A 759 22.32 8.78 -10.01
N GLY A 760 22.74 9.73 -10.88
CA GLY A 760 23.69 10.79 -10.53
C GLY A 760 23.17 11.72 -9.44
N LEU A 761 21.87 12.06 -9.47
CA LEU A 761 21.25 12.89 -8.43
C LEU A 761 21.25 12.19 -7.06
N CYS A 762 20.85 10.91 -7.01
CA CYS A 762 20.88 10.13 -5.77
C CYS A 762 22.32 10.00 -5.22
N PHE A 763 23.27 9.67 -6.08
CA PHE A 763 24.66 9.55 -5.69
C PHE A 763 25.28 10.89 -5.29
N GLY A 764 24.99 11.97 -6.02
CA GLY A 764 25.39 13.34 -5.67
C GLY A 764 24.83 13.79 -4.32
N ALA A 765 23.56 13.50 -4.03
CA ALA A 765 22.96 13.78 -2.74
C ALA A 765 23.66 13.00 -1.59
N LEU A 766 23.97 11.73 -1.81
CA LEU A 766 24.74 10.93 -0.85
C LEU A 766 26.13 11.49 -0.60
N LEU A 767 26.86 11.86 -1.68
CA LEU A 767 28.19 12.48 -1.59
C LEU A 767 28.14 13.83 -0.88
N LEU A 768 27.12 14.62 -1.12
CA LEU A 768 26.92 15.93 -0.49
C LEU A 768 26.65 15.75 1.02
N LEU A 769 25.75 14.88 1.41
CA LEU A 769 25.44 14.60 2.83
C LEU A 769 26.64 14.00 3.56
N GLY A 770 27.28 13.01 2.95
CA GLY A 770 28.50 12.41 3.49
C GLY A 770 29.65 13.42 3.57
N GLY A 771 29.85 14.22 2.51
CA GLY A 771 30.86 15.27 2.44
C GLY A 771 30.66 16.39 3.47
N LEU A 772 29.41 16.84 3.68
CA LEU A 772 29.08 17.82 4.74
C LEU A 772 29.39 17.24 6.12
N THR A 773 29.01 15.98 6.35
CA THR A 773 29.26 15.31 7.63
C THR A 773 30.76 15.18 7.93
N ILE A 774 31.55 14.80 6.93
CA ILE A 774 33.01 14.67 7.04
C ILE A 774 33.64 16.06 7.16
N GLY A 775 33.28 16.96 6.26
CA GLY A 775 33.86 18.31 6.14
C GLY A 775 33.69 19.13 7.41
N PHE A 776 32.52 19.11 8.02
CA PHE A 776 32.24 19.84 9.26
C PHE A 776 33.17 19.43 10.40
N ARG A 777 33.46 18.16 10.56
CA ARG A 777 34.35 17.66 11.62
C ARG A 777 35.82 17.81 11.29
N THR A 778 36.21 17.54 10.06
CA THR A 778 37.61 17.72 9.63
C THR A 778 38.02 19.19 9.68
N TYR A 779 37.17 20.10 9.27
CA TYR A 779 37.38 21.54 9.37
C TYR A 779 37.59 21.96 10.82
N ARG A 780 36.70 21.56 11.73
CA ARG A 780 36.82 21.88 13.16
C ARG A 780 38.11 21.37 13.78
N THR A 781 38.58 20.18 13.39
CA THR A 781 39.85 19.62 13.86
C THR A 781 41.05 20.34 13.22
N ALA A 782 40.96 20.74 11.95
CA ALA A 782 42.00 21.43 11.25
C ALA A 782 42.23 22.87 11.79
N ILE A 783 41.24 23.50 12.39
CA ILE A 783 41.36 24.84 12.99
C ILE A 783 41.97 24.81 14.39
N THR A 784 41.88 23.67 15.11
CA THR A 784 42.42 23.59 16.49
C THR A 784 43.89 24.05 16.57
N ASN A 785 44.23 24.75 17.66
CA ASN A 785 45.59 25.26 17.89
C ASN A 785 46.56 24.08 18.07
N PRO A 786 47.65 24.03 17.27
CA PRO A 786 48.68 22.96 17.41
C PRO A 786 49.31 22.89 18.80
N ALA A 787 49.47 24.03 19.47
CA ALA A 787 50.04 24.06 20.80
C ALA A 787 49.21 23.34 21.84
N ASP A 788 47.87 23.51 21.77
CA ASP A 788 46.94 22.84 22.69
C ASP A 788 46.92 21.32 22.43
N SER A 789 47.04 20.93 21.14
CA SER A 789 47.03 19.53 20.72
C SER A 789 48.31 18.75 21.07
N LEU A 790 49.43 19.44 21.21
CA LEU A 790 50.72 18.83 21.59
C LEU A 790 50.95 18.81 23.12
N ARG A 791 50.22 19.67 23.86
CA ARG A 791 50.37 19.82 25.31
C ARG A 791 49.52 18.85 26.14
N THR A 792 48.55 18.19 25.55
CA THR A 792 47.73 17.19 26.20
C THR A 792 48.45 15.85 26.25
N GLU A 793 49.06 15.51 27.38
CA GLU A 793 49.53 14.17 27.72
C GLU A 793 48.38 13.21 28.11
#